data_1e8c5cfc24cb87cf7f5a80d8de680236
#
_entry.id   1e8c5cfc24cb87cf7f5a80d8de680236
#
_cell.length_a   1.000
_cell.length_b   1.000
_cell.length_c   1.000
_cell.angle_alpha   90.00
_cell.angle_beta   90.00
_cell.angle_gamma   90.00
#
_symmetry.space_group_name_H-M   'P 1'
#
loop_
_entity.id
_entity.type
_entity.pdbx_description
1 polymer ?
#
loop_
_entity_poly.entity_id
_entity_poly.type
_entity_poly.pdbx_seq_one_letter_code
_entity_poly.pdbx_strand_id
1 'polypeptide(L)'
;MIFKRSTPGERLVPGSSRNKRGGTAALFLISSLLTVGFLLVSVRLVVLQVFQHDEWSKRAEREHEKNVSIEAERGAIYDRNGTVLAMNVEVPSVYAVPGEIRNSAAVSRKLGPILKIDPKSLAKKLDDGKSFVWLARKIDPAKAEEIRRLQLDGIGFVMESQRFYPKRALFGHLLGFAGLDNRGLEGIELKYDTTLRGEKGWLVLERDAHGKSIFPKDLNYIAPSRGKDLYLTVDEVIQHISERELDRVVDQTRAKGGTIIVMDPWSGEILGMAVRPRFNPNTVRTHQPSEWRNRAITDAYEPGSTFKIVTAAAALEEKVVDPNEMIDCEEGSYRIFGTVMNDHDPVGVVPFHQVIAKSSNIGTAKVAQRLGEKRMSDYIRAFGFGERLGIDLLGEMPGLVRDPKQWSKRSLASISIGQEIGVTPLQVITAVSAIANGGWLMTPHLIRQVKEIDLQRVGGEGRVIRESSPQVRRRAVSEGTAREMVRILEGVVSKSGTGLLAAIPGYSVAGKTGTAQKIDPATGRYSRHAFVSSFVGFAPAEDPAVAILVMIDEPEGEGWGGTVAAPVFSTIGREVLHYLKVPPQPSLNEQVLTASLKARSAPKVRGTASAVKVSDAVASSGLGAHRAPRNVFEAE
;
A
#
# COMPACT_ATOMS: atom_id res chain seq x y z
N MET A 1 107.33 17.35 12.30
CA MET A 1 108.33 16.93 13.30
C MET A 1 108.37 15.45 13.31
N ILE A 2 109.31 14.84 12.75
CA ILE A 2 110.54 14.30 13.28
C ILE A 2 110.39 12.88 13.87
N PHE A 3 111.02 11.93 13.15
CA PHE A 3 111.92 10.83 13.51
C PHE A 3 111.30 9.54 14.16
N LYS A 4 111.80 8.35 13.96
CA LYS A 4 112.86 7.66 13.20
C LYS A 4 112.69 6.12 13.44
N ARG A 5 112.99 5.34 12.38
CA ARG A 5 113.79 4.12 12.27
C ARG A 5 113.89 3.15 13.47
N SER A 6 113.59 1.84 13.18
CA SER A 6 114.72 0.89 12.90
C SER A 6 114.14 -0.54 12.72
N THR A 7 114.68 -1.23 11.69
CA THR A 7 114.74 -2.70 11.47
C THR A 7 115.86 -3.30 12.33
N PRO A 8 116.18 -4.61 12.39
CA PRO A 8 115.77 -5.78 11.55
C PRO A 8 115.54 -7.09 12.32
N GLY A 9 115.27 -8.18 11.59
CA GLY A 9 115.42 -9.56 12.10
C GLY A 9 114.66 -10.64 11.36
N GLU A 10 115.36 -11.24 10.39
CA GLU A 10 114.94 -12.44 9.69
C GLU A 10 114.82 -13.65 10.65
N ARG A 11 113.76 -14.45 10.46
CA ARG A 11 113.82 -15.94 10.59
C ARG A 11 112.84 -16.63 9.63
N LEU A 12 113.46 -17.32 8.69
CA LEU A 12 112.83 -18.32 7.82
C LEU A 12 112.27 -19.50 8.64
N VAL A 13 111.00 -19.89 8.37
CA VAL A 13 110.47 -21.20 8.74
C VAL A 13 109.70 -21.70 7.52
N PRO A 14 109.74 -23.00 7.22
CA PRO A 14 109.45 -23.53 5.88
C PRO A 14 107.97 -23.75 5.62
N GLY A 15 107.66 -23.76 4.33
CA GLY A 15 106.36 -23.88 3.76
C GLY A 15 105.52 -25.09 4.15
N SER A 16 104.26 -24.85 4.37
CA SER A 16 103.26 -25.89 4.29
C SER A 16 102.36 -25.64 3.07
N SER A 17 102.49 -26.49 2.09
CA SER A 17 101.68 -26.56 0.90
C SER A 17 100.24 -26.90 1.34
N ARG A 18 99.42 -25.91 1.58
CA ARG A 18 97.96 -26.10 1.83
C ARG A 18 97.19 -26.05 0.52
N ASN A 19 96.65 -27.15 0.16
CA ASN A 19 95.74 -27.55 -0.85
C ASN A 19 94.91 -26.41 -1.44
N LYS A 20 95.32 -25.79 -2.56
CA LYS A 20 94.53 -24.80 -3.34
C LYS A 20 93.33 -25.39 -4.11
N ARG A 21 93.11 -26.74 -4.05
CA ARG A 21 92.04 -27.43 -4.75
C ARG A 21 90.68 -27.38 -4.06
N GLY A 22 90.60 -27.11 -2.74
CA GLY A 22 89.32 -27.03 -2.01
C GLY A 22 88.62 -25.69 -2.14
N GLY A 23 89.36 -24.61 -2.28
CA GLY A 23 88.81 -23.23 -2.38
C GLY A 23 88.13 -22.92 -3.74
N THR A 24 88.72 -23.44 -4.82
CA THR A 24 88.12 -23.29 -6.15
C THR A 24 86.86 -24.12 -6.34
N ALA A 25 86.73 -25.32 -5.77
CA ALA A 25 85.57 -26.14 -5.81
C ALA A 25 84.38 -25.49 -5.01
N ALA A 26 84.69 -24.91 -3.82
CA ALA A 26 83.69 -24.20 -3.00
C ALA A 26 83.20 -22.90 -3.71
N LEU A 27 84.12 -22.14 -4.36
CA LEU A 27 83.74 -21.00 -5.15
C LEU A 27 82.90 -21.35 -6.37
N PHE A 28 83.20 -22.45 -7.06
CA PHE A 28 82.39 -22.96 -8.16
C PHE A 28 81.01 -23.41 -7.68
N LEU A 29 80.89 -24.05 -6.52
CA LEU A 29 79.64 -24.51 -5.94
C LEU A 29 78.77 -23.31 -5.51
N ILE A 30 79.34 -22.31 -4.88
CA ILE A 30 78.64 -21.06 -4.51
C ILE A 30 78.21 -20.29 -5.76
N SER A 31 79.08 -20.16 -6.74
CA SER A 31 78.72 -19.51 -8.00
C SER A 31 77.61 -20.22 -8.76
N SER A 32 77.68 -21.56 -8.82
CA SER A 32 76.60 -22.37 -9.44
C SER A 32 75.29 -22.22 -8.69
N LEU A 33 75.30 -22.23 -7.35
CA LEU A 33 74.08 -22.05 -6.53
C LEU A 33 73.49 -20.64 -6.75
N LEU A 34 74.29 -19.60 -6.79
CA LEU A 34 73.88 -18.25 -7.08
C LEU A 34 73.31 -18.11 -8.50
N THR A 35 73.96 -18.75 -9.50
CA THR A 35 73.50 -18.75 -10.88
C THR A 35 72.12 -19.45 -11.01
N VAL A 36 71.97 -20.63 -10.36
CA VAL A 36 70.70 -21.34 -10.33
C VAL A 36 69.63 -20.51 -9.60
N GLY A 37 69.97 -19.89 -8.48
CA GLY A 37 69.09 -18.99 -7.75
C GLY A 37 68.60 -17.80 -8.62
N PHE A 38 69.57 -17.17 -9.34
CA PHE A 38 69.26 -16.08 -10.24
C PHE A 38 68.37 -16.52 -11.43
N LEU A 39 68.63 -17.70 -11.96
CA LEU A 39 67.82 -18.31 -13.03
C LEU A 39 66.37 -18.60 -12.56
N LEU A 40 66.21 -19.12 -11.37
CA LEU A 40 64.87 -19.37 -10.75
C LEU A 40 64.13 -18.06 -10.53
N VAL A 41 64.80 -17.02 -10.03
CA VAL A 41 64.19 -15.69 -9.87
C VAL A 41 63.82 -15.10 -11.22
N SER A 42 64.69 -15.22 -12.25
CA SER A 42 64.39 -14.75 -13.59
C SER A 42 63.20 -15.46 -14.23
N VAL A 43 63.16 -16.78 -14.11
CA VAL A 43 61.97 -17.57 -14.57
C VAL A 43 60.71 -17.10 -13.83
N ARG A 44 60.80 -16.90 -12.52
CA ARG A 44 59.65 -16.42 -11.73
C ARG A 44 59.23 -15.02 -12.14
N LEU A 45 60.16 -14.12 -12.43
CA LEU A 45 59.89 -12.78 -12.95
C LEU A 45 59.19 -12.82 -14.32
N VAL A 46 59.66 -13.70 -15.24
CA VAL A 46 59.01 -13.89 -16.54
C VAL A 46 57.57 -14.39 -16.34
N VAL A 47 57.35 -15.38 -15.44
CA VAL A 47 56.02 -15.86 -15.15
C VAL A 47 55.10 -14.75 -14.61
N LEU A 48 55.61 -13.93 -13.69
CA LEU A 48 54.84 -12.83 -13.10
C LEU A 48 54.60 -11.69 -14.10
N GLN A 49 55.60 -11.32 -14.90
CA GLN A 49 55.54 -10.15 -15.79
C GLN A 49 54.92 -10.45 -17.16
N VAL A 50 55.00 -11.69 -17.66
CA VAL A 50 54.47 -12.06 -18.97
C VAL A 50 53.19 -12.88 -18.84
N PHE A 51 53.24 -13.98 -18.09
CA PHE A 51 52.07 -14.93 -18.02
C PHE A 51 51.01 -14.50 -17.01
N GLN A 52 51.37 -13.81 -15.95
CA GLN A 52 50.46 -13.34 -14.91
C GLN A 52 50.27 -11.82 -14.90
N HIS A 53 50.81 -11.11 -15.89
CA HIS A 53 50.76 -9.64 -15.98
C HIS A 53 49.30 -9.13 -15.88
N ASP A 54 48.42 -9.67 -16.69
CA ASP A 54 47.03 -9.22 -16.75
C ASP A 54 46.24 -9.49 -15.44
N GLU A 55 46.58 -10.57 -14.77
CA GLU A 55 45.95 -10.88 -13.48
C GLU A 55 46.40 -9.94 -12.36
N TRP A 56 47.71 -9.69 -12.31
CA TRP A 56 48.29 -8.76 -11.31
C TRP A 56 48.01 -7.31 -11.61
N SER A 57 47.93 -6.91 -12.89
CA SER A 57 47.53 -5.56 -13.30
C SER A 57 46.07 -5.31 -12.90
N LYS A 58 45.16 -6.21 -13.22
CA LYS A 58 43.75 -6.13 -12.78
C LYS A 58 43.58 -6.12 -11.26
N ARG A 59 44.46 -6.78 -10.53
CA ARG A 59 44.46 -6.80 -9.09
C ARG A 59 44.93 -5.49 -8.49
N ALA A 60 46.02 -4.90 -9.07
CA ALA A 60 46.51 -3.60 -8.71
C ALA A 60 45.50 -2.49 -9.04
N GLU A 61 44.87 -2.53 -10.23
CA GLU A 61 43.78 -1.62 -10.60
C GLU A 61 42.64 -1.67 -9.57
N ARG A 62 42.20 -2.85 -9.15
CA ARG A 62 41.15 -3.01 -8.12
C ARG A 62 41.55 -2.48 -6.75
N GLU A 63 42.83 -2.54 -6.37
CA GLU A 63 43.34 -1.98 -5.12
C GLU A 63 43.48 -0.46 -5.16
N HIS A 64 43.74 0.10 -6.35
CA HIS A 64 43.86 1.54 -6.57
C HIS A 64 42.54 2.23 -6.91
N GLU A 65 41.56 1.49 -7.44
CA GLU A 65 40.22 2.01 -7.75
C GLU A 65 39.30 1.96 -6.54
N LYS A 66 38.70 3.09 -6.23
CA LYS A 66 37.56 3.18 -5.30
C LYS A 66 36.30 3.49 -6.06
N ASN A 67 35.44 2.51 -6.19
CA ASN A 67 34.09 2.71 -6.72
C ASN A 67 33.22 3.43 -5.69
N VAL A 68 32.91 4.69 -5.95
CA VAL A 68 31.97 5.48 -5.15
C VAL A 68 30.61 5.39 -5.81
N SER A 69 29.64 4.77 -5.11
CA SER A 69 28.26 4.75 -5.59
C SER A 69 27.60 6.10 -5.37
N ILE A 70 26.94 6.59 -6.41
CA ILE A 70 26.13 7.81 -6.36
C ILE A 70 24.68 7.37 -6.31
N GLU A 71 23.98 7.76 -5.23
CA GLU A 71 22.57 7.41 -5.07
C GLU A 71 21.72 8.14 -6.11
N ALA A 72 20.78 7.40 -6.69
CA ALA A 72 19.78 7.97 -7.58
C ALA A 72 18.70 8.72 -6.77
N GLU A 73 18.14 9.75 -7.36
CA GLU A 73 16.98 10.42 -6.82
C GLU A 73 15.76 9.48 -6.94
N ARG A 74 15.06 9.25 -5.82
CA ARG A 74 13.86 8.42 -5.78
C ARG A 74 12.70 9.15 -6.45
N GLY A 75 11.90 8.46 -7.27
CA GLY A 75 10.72 9.00 -7.94
C GLY A 75 9.69 9.55 -6.94
N ALA A 76 8.95 10.57 -7.34
CA ALA A 76 7.87 11.13 -6.54
C ALA A 76 6.59 10.29 -6.64
N ILE A 77 5.69 10.45 -5.66
CA ILE A 77 4.36 9.83 -5.68
C ILE A 77 3.32 10.95 -5.64
N TYR A 78 2.37 10.87 -6.55
CA TYR A 78 1.30 11.84 -6.72
C TYR A 78 -0.07 11.19 -6.56
N ASP A 79 -1.07 11.98 -6.17
CA ASP A 79 -2.47 11.58 -6.27
C ASP A 79 -2.95 11.63 -7.74
N ARG A 80 -4.22 11.32 -7.97
CA ARG A 80 -4.82 11.33 -9.33
C ARG A 80 -4.82 12.71 -10.00
N ASN A 81 -4.75 13.78 -9.22
CA ASN A 81 -4.80 15.19 -9.66
C ASN A 81 -3.40 15.81 -9.76
N GLY A 82 -2.34 15.07 -9.46
CA GLY A 82 -0.96 15.55 -9.47
C GLY A 82 -0.50 16.20 -8.17
N THR A 83 -1.25 16.07 -7.08
CA THR A 83 -0.82 16.52 -5.76
C THR A 83 0.30 15.64 -5.23
N VAL A 84 1.37 16.25 -4.74
CA VAL A 84 2.54 15.53 -4.20
C VAL A 84 2.18 14.84 -2.88
N LEU A 85 2.31 13.52 -2.86
CA LEU A 85 2.10 12.67 -1.67
C LEU A 85 3.42 12.23 -1.02
N ALA A 86 4.46 11.99 -1.83
CA ALA A 86 5.80 11.68 -1.34
C ALA A 86 6.85 12.26 -2.30
N MET A 87 7.87 12.88 -1.73
CA MET A 87 8.98 13.50 -2.46
C MET A 87 10.30 13.33 -1.71
N ASN A 88 11.39 13.74 -2.33
CA ASN A 88 12.68 13.78 -1.67
C ASN A 88 13.01 15.21 -1.26
N VAL A 89 13.69 15.34 -0.12
CA VAL A 89 14.28 16.59 0.35
C VAL A 89 15.75 16.34 0.71
N GLU A 90 16.61 17.28 0.45
CA GLU A 90 17.99 17.20 0.89
C GLU A 90 18.12 17.67 2.33
N VAL A 91 18.74 16.84 3.15
CA VAL A 91 18.96 17.12 4.57
C VAL A 91 20.42 16.85 4.96
N PRO A 92 20.97 17.62 5.90
CA PRO A 92 22.36 17.44 6.32
C PRO A 92 22.52 16.18 7.17
N SER A 93 23.63 15.49 6.95
CA SER A 93 24.18 14.42 7.79
C SER A 93 25.53 14.86 8.33
N VAL A 94 25.80 14.58 9.59
CA VAL A 94 27.04 14.99 10.29
C VAL A 94 27.98 13.81 10.37
N TYR A 95 29.22 14.04 9.96
CA TYR A 95 30.30 13.07 10.10
C TYR A 95 31.48 13.66 10.84
N ALA A 96 32.36 12.79 11.30
CA ALA A 96 33.65 13.17 11.88
C ALA A 96 34.82 12.51 11.13
N VAL A 97 35.91 13.21 11.05
CA VAL A 97 37.24 12.71 10.67
C VAL A 97 38.09 12.68 11.96
N PRO A 98 38.11 11.53 12.68
CA PRO A 98 38.74 11.45 14.01
C PRO A 98 40.18 11.92 14.05
N GLY A 99 40.97 11.70 12.98
CA GLY A 99 42.36 12.14 12.89
C GLY A 99 42.56 13.65 12.92
N GLU A 100 41.53 14.46 12.66
CA GLU A 100 41.54 15.91 12.72
C GLU A 100 41.04 16.46 14.08
N ILE A 101 40.52 15.58 14.95
CA ILE A 101 39.96 15.97 16.24
C ILE A 101 41.02 15.84 17.33
N ARG A 102 41.45 16.97 17.91
CA ARG A 102 42.45 16.98 18.97
C ARG A 102 41.95 16.51 20.33
N ASN A 103 40.63 16.71 20.61
CA ASN A 103 40.02 16.35 21.91
C ASN A 103 38.61 15.85 21.69
N SER A 104 38.47 14.54 21.53
CA SER A 104 37.18 13.82 21.33
C SER A 104 36.20 14.01 22.49
N ALA A 105 36.70 14.07 23.72
CA ALA A 105 35.84 14.29 24.90
C ALA A 105 35.25 15.71 24.93
N ALA A 106 35.97 16.73 24.50
CA ALA A 106 35.47 18.10 24.43
C ALA A 106 34.43 18.25 23.31
N VAL A 107 34.70 17.69 22.12
CA VAL A 107 33.81 17.68 20.98
C VAL A 107 32.51 16.92 21.34
N SER A 108 32.63 15.75 21.96
CA SER A 108 31.49 14.93 22.35
C SER A 108 30.59 15.61 23.39
N ARG A 109 31.14 16.37 24.34
CA ARG A 109 30.37 17.16 25.31
C ARG A 109 29.55 18.27 24.65
N LYS A 110 30.08 18.91 23.60
CA LYS A 110 29.35 19.94 22.83
C LYS A 110 28.28 19.34 21.92
N LEU A 111 28.59 18.25 21.20
CA LEU A 111 27.69 17.65 20.22
C LEU A 111 26.62 16.76 20.85
N GLY A 112 26.92 16.09 21.97
CA GLY A 112 26.02 15.15 22.63
C GLY A 112 24.61 15.71 22.89
N PRO A 113 24.47 16.87 23.53
CA PRO A 113 23.16 17.49 23.77
C PRO A 113 22.39 17.82 22.49
N ILE A 114 23.05 18.36 21.46
CA ILE A 114 22.44 18.76 20.18
C ILE A 114 21.94 17.54 19.43
N LEU A 115 22.77 16.48 19.37
CA LEU A 115 22.46 15.24 18.67
C LEU A 115 21.61 14.27 19.50
N LYS A 116 21.39 14.57 20.79
CA LYS A 116 20.72 13.66 21.77
C LYS A 116 21.42 12.30 21.87
N ILE A 117 22.76 12.31 21.87
CA ILE A 117 23.60 11.13 22.03
C ILE A 117 24.41 11.28 23.31
N ASP A 118 24.56 10.19 24.08
CA ASP A 118 25.41 10.21 25.27
C ASP A 118 26.85 10.61 24.91
N PRO A 119 27.42 11.66 25.55
CA PRO A 119 28.75 12.16 25.25
C PRO A 119 29.86 11.10 25.41
N LYS A 120 29.73 10.16 26.35
CA LYS A 120 30.72 9.08 26.53
C LYS A 120 30.70 8.10 25.37
N SER A 121 29.48 7.74 24.90
CA SER A 121 29.30 6.89 23.74
C SER A 121 29.81 7.55 22.44
N LEU A 122 29.62 8.87 22.31
CA LEU A 122 30.11 9.63 21.19
C LEU A 122 31.65 9.73 21.21
N ALA A 123 32.27 9.98 22.36
CA ALA A 123 33.72 10.00 22.53
C ALA A 123 34.35 8.65 22.12
N LYS A 124 33.76 7.55 22.59
CA LYS A 124 34.23 6.19 22.21
C LYS A 124 34.19 5.97 20.70
N LYS A 125 33.16 6.47 20.00
CA LYS A 125 33.07 6.40 18.54
C LYS A 125 34.16 7.21 17.83
N LEU A 126 34.56 8.34 18.39
CA LEU A 126 35.61 9.21 17.83
C LEU A 126 36.99 8.64 18.09
N ASP A 127 37.19 7.85 19.15
CA ASP A 127 38.47 7.24 19.51
C ASP A 127 38.70 5.84 18.88
N ASP A 128 37.75 5.34 18.05
CA ASP A 128 37.74 3.97 17.49
C ASP A 128 38.76 3.76 16.32
N GLY A 129 39.65 4.70 16.10
CA GLY A 129 40.76 4.61 15.10
C GLY A 129 40.31 4.62 13.64
N LYS A 130 39.05 4.89 13.36
CA LYS A 130 38.51 4.98 11.99
C LYS A 130 38.83 6.33 11.36
N SER A 131 39.08 6.33 10.06
CA SER A 131 39.31 7.58 9.29
C SER A 131 38.03 8.40 9.07
N PHE A 132 36.87 7.81 9.21
CA PHE A 132 35.54 8.42 9.00
C PHE A 132 34.51 7.79 9.89
N VAL A 133 33.68 8.60 10.54
CA VAL A 133 32.61 8.14 11.44
C VAL A 133 31.34 8.97 11.25
N TRP A 134 30.21 8.31 10.95
CA TRP A 134 28.91 8.96 11.00
C TRP A 134 28.52 9.27 12.46
N LEU A 135 28.33 10.55 12.77
CA LEU A 135 27.82 10.99 14.07
C LEU A 135 26.30 10.92 14.12
N ALA A 136 25.64 11.53 13.14
CA ALA A 136 24.19 11.45 12.96
C ALA A 136 23.85 11.65 11.47
N ARG A 137 22.94 10.83 10.96
CA ARG A 137 22.49 10.95 9.57
C ARG A 137 21.12 11.60 9.53
N LYS A 138 20.88 12.41 8.48
CA LYS A 138 19.59 13.04 8.16
C LYS A 138 19.02 13.81 9.35
N ILE A 139 19.77 14.78 9.84
CA ILE A 139 19.39 15.62 10.97
C ILE A 139 18.60 16.85 10.51
N ASP A 140 17.85 17.43 11.45
CA ASP A 140 17.16 18.69 11.23
C ASP A 140 18.15 19.78 10.79
N PRO A 141 17.87 20.55 9.72
CA PRO A 141 18.71 21.66 9.26
C PRO A 141 19.05 22.68 10.35
N ALA A 142 18.11 22.95 11.27
CA ALA A 142 18.36 23.86 12.39
C ALA A 142 19.47 23.34 13.32
N LYS A 143 19.49 22.04 13.61
CA LYS A 143 20.57 21.41 14.41
C LYS A 143 21.89 21.40 13.67
N ALA A 144 21.87 21.18 12.36
CA ALA A 144 23.10 21.24 11.55
C ALA A 144 23.71 22.64 11.59
N GLU A 145 22.89 23.68 11.54
CA GLU A 145 23.35 25.06 11.65
C GLU A 145 23.88 25.38 13.05
N GLU A 146 23.26 24.87 14.11
CA GLU A 146 23.78 24.97 15.48
C GLU A 146 25.17 24.33 15.60
N ILE A 147 25.37 23.14 15.00
CA ILE A 147 26.67 22.45 15.01
C ILE A 147 27.70 23.23 14.19
N ARG A 148 27.35 23.81 13.01
CA ARG A 148 28.25 24.62 12.20
C ARG A 148 28.79 25.82 12.94
N ARG A 149 27.96 26.49 13.76
CA ARG A 149 28.37 27.63 14.57
C ARG A 149 29.41 27.29 15.63
N LEU A 150 29.52 26.02 16.02
CA LEU A 150 30.55 25.59 16.98
C LEU A 150 31.94 25.50 16.37
N GLN A 151 32.10 25.58 15.05
CA GLN A 151 33.36 25.55 14.27
C GLN A 151 34.35 24.50 14.79
N LEU A 152 33.89 23.23 14.88
CA LEU A 152 34.67 22.11 15.43
C LEU A 152 35.57 21.51 14.32
N ASP A 153 36.88 21.40 14.59
CA ASP A 153 37.78 20.71 13.71
C ASP A 153 37.40 19.24 13.53
N GLY A 154 37.54 18.73 12.32
CA GLY A 154 37.23 17.34 11.98
C GLY A 154 35.75 16.99 11.94
N ILE A 155 34.84 17.97 12.06
CA ILE A 155 33.38 17.77 11.88
C ILE A 155 32.95 18.31 10.53
N GLY A 156 32.35 17.45 9.72
CA GLY A 156 31.86 17.81 8.39
C GLY A 156 30.38 17.47 8.17
N PHE A 157 29.83 17.98 7.07
CA PHE A 157 28.46 17.78 6.67
C PHE A 157 28.40 17.27 5.24
N VAL A 158 27.47 16.36 5.00
CA VAL A 158 27.10 15.92 3.66
C VAL A 158 25.59 16.00 3.52
N MET A 159 25.11 16.45 2.38
CA MET A 159 23.68 16.45 2.07
C MET A 159 23.27 15.04 1.62
N GLU A 160 22.22 14.51 2.25
CA GLU A 160 21.65 13.22 1.89
C GLU A 160 20.17 13.38 1.53
N SER A 161 19.74 12.65 0.52
CA SER A 161 18.32 12.58 0.14
C SER A 161 17.52 11.88 1.22
N GLN A 162 16.44 12.51 1.69
CA GLN A 162 15.47 11.97 2.64
C GLN A 162 14.10 11.95 2.03
N ARG A 163 13.39 10.82 2.20
CA ARG A 163 12.00 10.72 1.81
C ARG A 163 11.13 11.56 2.75
N PHE A 164 10.25 12.36 2.16
CA PHE A 164 9.37 13.27 2.88
C PHE A 164 7.93 13.13 2.39
N TYR A 165 6.99 13.11 3.34
CA TYR A 165 5.55 12.95 3.11
C TYR A 165 4.85 14.24 3.54
N PRO A 166 4.56 15.18 2.61
CA PRO A 166 4.01 16.50 2.94
C PRO A 166 2.68 16.44 3.68
N LYS A 167 1.88 15.41 3.38
CA LYS A 167 0.55 15.21 3.97
C LYS A 167 0.58 14.50 5.32
N ARG A 168 1.76 14.21 5.86
CA ARG A 168 1.99 13.60 7.19
C ARG A 168 1.28 12.26 7.33
N ALA A 169 0.27 12.15 8.24
CA ALA A 169 -0.46 10.90 8.48
C ALA A 169 -1.46 10.57 7.37
N LEU A 170 -1.91 11.57 6.60
CA LEU A 170 -2.81 11.34 5.47
C LEU A 170 -2.14 10.39 4.45
N PHE A 171 -2.83 9.35 4.04
CA PHE A 171 -2.31 8.27 3.18
C PHE A 171 -1.26 7.34 3.83
N GLY A 172 -0.99 7.43 5.12
CA GLY A 172 0.11 6.68 5.75
C GLY A 172 0.10 5.19 5.40
N HIS A 173 -1.05 4.51 5.52
CA HIS A 173 -1.18 3.07 5.24
C HIS A 173 -1.09 2.70 3.76
N LEU A 174 -1.40 3.64 2.86
CA LEU A 174 -1.27 3.42 1.42
C LEU A 174 0.16 3.62 0.97
N LEU A 175 0.76 4.75 1.33
CA LEU A 175 2.12 5.08 0.94
C LEU A 175 3.13 4.16 1.62
N GLY A 176 2.91 3.84 2.90
CA GLY A 176 3.94 3.24 3.71
C GLY A 176 5.07 4.22 3.97
N PHE A 177 6.30 3.74 4.02
CA PHE A 177 7.47 4.60 4.26
C PHE A 177 8.75 3.99 3.68
N ALA A 178 9.73 4.86 3.44
CA ALA A 178 11.10 4.49 3.09
C ALA A 178 12.01 4.59 4.31
N GLY A 179 13.00 3.69 4.38
CA GLY A 179 14.02 3.66 5.43
C GLY A 179 15.11 4.71 5.25
N LEU A 180 16.11 4.66 6.13
CA LEU A 180 17.22 5.61 6.16
C LEU A 180 18.00 5.63 4.82
N ASP A 181 18.11 4.48 4.14
CA ASP A 181 18.83 4.35 2.87
C ASP A 181 17.89 4.47 1.66
N ASN A 182 16.75 5.17 1.80
CA ASN A 182 15.76 5.41 0.76
C ASN A 182 15.19 4.13 0.10
N ARG A 183 15.22 2.99 0.82
CA ARG A 183 14.53 1.76 0.41
C ARG A 183 13.13 1.74 0.98
N GLY A 184 12.17 1.35 0.17
CA GLY A 184 10.79 1.15 0.64
C GLY A 184 10.70 0.02 1.65
N LEU A 185 9.96 0.23 2.74
CA LEU A 185 9.80 -0.73 3.83
C LEU A 185 8.35 -1.17 4.03
N GLU A 186 7.39 -0.34 3.63
CA GLU A 186 5.95 -0.63 3.73
C GLU A 186 5.17 0.04 2.59
N GLY A 187 3.94 -0.43 2.33
CA GLY A 187 2.98 0.17 1.41
C GLY A 187 3.43 0.22 -0.05
N ILE A 188 3.02 1.26 -0.75
CA ILE A 188 3.42 1.56 -2.15
C ILE A 188 4.94 1.74 -2.26
N GLU A 189 5.56 2.36 -1.27
CA GLU A 189 7.01 2.55 -1.22
C GLU A 189 7.76 1.20 -1.30
N LEU A 190 7.28 0.16 -0.63
CA LEU A 190 7.85 -1.19 -0.69
C LEU A 190 7.47 -1.91 -1.98
N LYS A 191 6.19 -1.91 -2.33
CA LYS A 191 5.68 -2.64 -3.51
C LYS A 191 6.34 -2.19 -4.80
N TYR A 192 6.59 -0.89 -4.93
CA TYR A 192 7.19 -0.26 -6.11
C TYR A 192 8.60 0.25 -5.88
N ASP A 193 9.34 -0.33 -4.90
CA ASP A 193 10.70 0.13 -4.54
C ASP A 193 11.63 0.14 -5.75
N THR A 194 11.63 -0.89 -6.57
CA THR A 194 12.48 -0.98 -7.77
C THR A 194 12.16 0.10 -8.82
N THR A 195 10.88 0.47 -8.95
CA THR A 195 10.43 1.53 -9.87
C THR A 195 10.81 2.91 -9.35
N LEU A 196 10.59 3.13 -8.04
CA LEU A 196 10.83 4.42 -7.39
C LEU A 196 12.30 4.71 -7.15
N ARG A 197 13.13 3.70 -6.83
CA ARG A 197 14.51 3.88 -6.37
C ARG A 197 15.47 4.39 -7.45
N GLY A 198 15.18 4.10 -8.72
CA GLY A 198 16.10 4.38 -9.82
C GLY A 198 17.35 3.48 -9.82
N GLU A 199 18.32 3.83 -10.62
CA GLU A 199 19.58 3.09 -10.76
C GLU A 199 20.74 3.95 -10.27
N LYS A 200 21.60 3.35 -9.43
CA LYS A 200 22.77 4.06 -8.89
C LYS A 200 23.77 4.38 -9.99
N GLY A 201 24.35 5.55 -9.89
CA GLY A 201 25.55 5.91 -10.63
C GLY A 201 26.81 5.42 -9.94
N TRP A 202 27.91 5.46 -10.66
CA TRP A 202 29.22 5.07 -10.18
C TRP A 202 30.26 6.10 -10.61
N LEU A 203 31.15 6.44 -9.68
CA LEU A 203 32.34 7.24 -9.94
C LEU A 203 33.55 6.41 -9.53
N VAL A 204 34.43 6.15 -10.49
CA VAL A 204 35.71 5.48 -10.23
C VAL A 204 36.73 6.52 -9.86
N LEU A 205 37.22 6.49 -8.63
CA LEU A 205 38.29 7.34 -8.14
C LEU A 205 39.58 6.51 -8.03
N GLU A 206 40.72 7.02 -8.54
CA GLU A 206 42.03 6.46 -8.27
C GLU A 206 42.55 6.95 -6.91
N ARG A 207 43.31 6.09 -6.23
CA ARG A 207 44.02 6.43 -4.98
C ARG A 207 45.51 6.40 -5.19
N ASP A 208 46.19 7.39 -4.60
CA ASP A 208 47.66 7.34 -4.49
C ASP A 208 48.11 6.31 -3.44
N ALA A 209 49.42 6.06 -3.36
CA ALA A 209 50.01 5.13 -2.41
C ALA A 209 49.77 5.53 -0.93
N HIS A 210 49.32 6.73 -0.65
CA HIS A 210 48.95 7.24 0.68
C HIS A 210 47.42 7.19 0.93
N GLY A 211 46.63 6.62 -0.02
CA GLY A 211 45.18 6.50 0.07
C GLY A 211 44.41 7.77 -0.25
N LYS A 212 45.06 8.85 -0.74
CA LYS A 212 44.42 10.09 -1.16
C LYS A 212 43.79 9.91 -2.55
N SER A 213 42.53 10.26 -2.68
CA SER A 213 41.81 10.15 -3.95
C SER A 213 42.40 11.15 -4.97
N ILE A 214 42.75 10.64 -6.14
CA ILE A 214 43.16 11.41 -7.32
C ILE A 214 42.00 11.33 -8.31
N PHE A 215 41.61 12.45 -8.88
CA PHE A 215 40.63 12.45 -9.97
C PHE A 215 41.36 12.06 -11.26
N PRO A 216 41.02 10.92 -11.89
CA PRO A 216 41.61 10.54 -13.17
C PRO A 216 41.26 11.58 -14.24
N LYS A 217 42.17 11.78 -15.23
CA LYS A 217 41.93 12.69 -16.37
C LYS A 217 40.72 12.26 -17.20
N ASP A 218 40.46 10.95 -17.27
CA ASP A 218 39.28 10.34 -17.91
C ASP A 218 38.38 9.79 -16.80
N LEU A 219 37.38 10.58 -16.40
CA LEU A 219 36.41 10.23 -15.39
C LEU A 219 35.50 9.08 -15.90
N ASN A 220 35.71 7.86 -15.42
CA ASN A 220 34.74 6.80 -15.55
C ASN A 220 33.56 7.12 -14.64
N TYR A 221 32.62 7.90 -15.18
CA TYR A 221 31.40 8.34 -14.51
C TYR A 221 30.19 7.74 -15.20
N ILE A 222 29.42 6.97 -14.45
CA ILE A 222 28.07 6.53 -14.84
C ILE A 222 27.07 7.35 -14.06
N ALA A 223 26.32 8.19 -14.76
CA ALA A 223 25.29 9.01 -14.12
C ALA A 223 24.21 8.14 -13.48
N PRO A 224 23.73 8.48 -12.27
CA PRO A 224 22.57 7.81 -11.70
C PRO A 224 21.33 8.09 -12.55
N SER A 225 20.50 7.07 -12.73
CA SER A 225 19.19 7.20 -13.39
C SER A 225 18.12 7.42 -12.33
N ARG A 226 17.41 8.56 -12.39
CA ARG A 226 16.32 8.91 -11.47
C ARG A 226 15.23 7.85 -11.50
N GLY A 227 14.63 7.57 -10.34
CA GLY A 227 13.45 6.72 -10.23
C GLY A 227 12.23 7.30 -10.95
N LYS A 228 11.32 6.41 -11.31
CA LYS A 228 10.09 6.78 -12.03
C LYS A 228 9.04 7.28 -11.06
N ASP A 229 8.23 8.23 -11.50
CA ASP A 229 7.15 8.80 -10.71
C ASP A 229 5.88 7.95 -10.80
N LEU A 230 5.17 7.83 -9.69
CA LEU A 230 3.90 7.13 -9.61
C LEU A 230 2.75 8.11 -9.45
N TYR A 231 1.72 7.95 -10.26
CA TYR A 231 0.43 8.62 -10.12
C TYR A 231 -0.58 7.59 -9.64
N LEU A 232 -1.15 7.84 -8.47
CA LEU A 232 -2.12 6.95 -7.85
C LEU A 232 -3.53 7.24 -8.31
N THR A 233 -4.46 6.32 -8.07
CA THR A 233 -5.91 6.50 -8.28
C THR A 233 -6.56 7.30 -7.16
N VAL A 234 -5.93 7.35 -5.98
CA VAL A 234 -6.46 8.06 -4.81
C VAL A 234 -6.56 9.56 -5.04
N ASP A 235 -7.53 10.17 -4.38
CA ASP A 235 -7.80 11.60 -4.41
C ASP A 235 -7.59 12.19 -3.01
N GLU A 236 -6.82 13.28 -2.90
CA GLU A 236 -6.49 13.90 -1.61
C GLU A 236 -7.74 14.35 -0.86
N VAL A 237 -8.71 14.92 -1.56
CA VAL A 237 -9.94 15.44 -0.94
C VAL A 237 -10.80 14.30 -0.41
N ILE A 238 -10.98 13.23 -1.22
CA ILE A 238 -11.75 12.05 -0.82
C ILE A 238 -11.09 11.33 0.35
N GLN A 239 -9.76 11.20 0.32
CA GLN A 239 -9.00 10.61 1.43
C GLN A 239 -9.15 11.44 2.70
N HIS A 240 -9.03 12.77 2.60
CA HIS A 240 -9.18 13.67 3.74
C HIS A 240 -10.58 13.57 4.38
N ILE A 241 -11.63 13.57 3.55
CA ILE A 241 -13.01 13.38 4.02
C ILE A 241 -13.12 12.04 4.76
N SER A 242 -12.59 10.96 4.17
CA SER A 242 -12.65 9.61 4.73
C SER A 242 -11.90 9.51 6.07
N GLU A 243 -10.67 10.04 6.17
CA GLU A 243 -9.90 10.01 7.41
C GLU A 243 -10.53 10.88 8.51
N ARG A 244 -11.02 12.07 8.17
CA ARG A 244 -11.69 12.97 9.11
C ARG A 244 -12.94 12.31 9.72
N GLU A 245 -13.78 11.69 8.88
CA GLU A 245 -15.00 11.05 9.36
C GLU A 245 -14.70 9.76 10.13
N LEU A 246 -13.65 9.03 9.73
CA LEU A 246 -13.19 7.87 10.49
C LEU A 246 -12.67 8.28 11.88
N ASP A 247 -11.83 9.32 11.94
CA ASP A 247 -11.35 9.87 13.22
C ASP A 247 -12.53 10.26 14.11
N ARG A 248 -13.49 11.02 13.54
CA ARG A 248 -14.67 11.48 14.28
C ARG A 248 -15.47 10.32 14.89
N VAL A 249 -15.80 9.31 14.10
CA VAL A 249 -16.64 8.21 14.60
C VAL A 249 -15.87 7.31 15.58
N VAL A 250 -14.60 7.04 15.35
CA VAL A 250 -13.76 6.23 16.26
C VAL A 250 -13.62 6.93 17.61
N ASP A 251 -13.37 8.24 17.61
CA ASP A 251 -13.24 9.01 18.84
C ASP A 251 -14.60 9.15 19.59
N GLN A 252 -15.70 9.38 18.86
CA GLN A 252 -17.06 9.47 19.44
C GLN A 252 -17.54 8.15 20.07
N THR A 253 -17.23 7.03 19.41
CA THR A 253 -17.66 5.70 19.87
C THR A 253 -16.60 4.98 20.70
N ARG A 254 -15.43 5.59 20.92
CA ARG A 254 -14.24 4.98 21.55
C ARG A 254 -13.92 3.61 20.97
N ALA A 255 -14.13 3.46 19.67
CA ALA A 255 -13.87 2.21 18.97
C ALA A 255 -12.37 1.87 18.97
N LYS A 256 -12.05 0.59 18.91
CA LYS A 256 -10.64 0.13 18.79
C LYS A 256 -9.98 0.54 17.49
N GLY A 257 -10.78 0.78 16.45
CA GLY A 257 -10.32 1.19 15.14
C GLY A 257 -11.43 1.18 14.12
N GLY A 258 -11.05 1.30 12.85
CA GLY A 258 -12.00 1.24 11.75
C GLY A 258 -11.34 1.36 10.40
N THR A 259 -12.12 1.17 9.36
CA THR A 259 -11.71 1.25 7.97
C THR A 259 -12.82 1.89 7.14
N ILE A 260 -12.43 2.82 6.27
CA ILE A 260 -13.30 3.38 5.23
C ILE A 260 -12.61 3.19 3.89
N ILE A 261 -13.34 2.68 2.89
CA ILE A 261 -12.86 2.56 1.53
C ILE A 261 -13.87 3.26 0.62
N VAL A 262 -13.37 4.10 -0.28
CA VAL A 262 -14.14 4.73 -1.37
C VAL A 262 -13.58 4.23 -2.69
N MET A 263 -14.44 3.68 -3.55
CA MET A 263 -14.05 2.99 -4.77
C MET A 263 -14.94 3.44 -5.95
N ASP A 264 -14.36 3.61 -7.12
CA ASP A 264 -15.11 3.68 -8.36
C ASP A 264 -15.56 2.26 -8.75
N PRO A 265 -16.86 1.95 -8.76
CA PRO A 265 -17.33 0.59 -9.02
C PRO A 265 -17.10 0.13 -10.47
N TRP A 266 -16.94 1.05 -11.43
CA TRP A 266 -16.78 0.73 -12.84
C TRP A 266 -15.34 0.37 -13.21
N SER A 267 -14.38 1.08 -12.62
CA SER A 267 -12.97 0.90 -12.93
C SER A 267 -12.24 0.00 -11.93
N GLY A 268 -12.71 -0.09 -10.69
CA GLY A 268 -11.99 -0.70 -9.60
C GLY A 268 -10.94 0.23 -8.96
N GLU A 269 -10.86 1.51 -9.38
CA GLU A 269 -9.97 2.50 -8.77
C GLU A 269 -10.33 2.74 -7.31
N ILE A 270 -9.34 2.64 -6.43
CA ILE A 270 -9.48 3.07 -5.03
C ILE A 270 -9.28 4.58 -4.99
N LEU A 271 -10.35 5.31 -4.65
CA LEU A 271 -10.34 6.77 -4.56
C LEU A 271 -9.89 7.26 -3.18
N GLY A 272 -10.13 6.45 -2.15
CA GLY A 272 -9.69 6.70 -0.77
C GLY A 272 -9.73 5.43 0.05
N MET A 273 -8.79 5.31 1.00
CA MET A 273 -8.69 4.17 1.92
C MET A 273 -8.12 4.66 3.25
N ALA A 274 -9.00 4.87 4.22
CA ALA A 274 -8.67 5.33 5.56
C ALA A 274 -8.68 4.15 6.54
N VAL A 275 -7.70 4.11 7.44
CA VAL A 275 -7.54 3.07 8.47
C VAL A 275 -7.17 3.70 9.81
N ARG A 276 -7.74 3.19 10.91
CA ARG A 276 -7.37 3.54 12.29
C ARG A 276 -6.95 2.29 13.08
N PRO A 277 -5.93 2.39 13.95
CA PRO A 277 -5.11 3.58 14.28
C PRO A 277 -4.25 4.02 13.09
N ARG A 278 -3.98 5.33 12.99
CA ARG A 278 -3.16 5.92 11.92
C ARG A 278 -1.73 6.20 12.38
N PHE A 279 -0.80 6.30 11.44
CA PHE A 279 0.58 6.68 11.71
C PHE A 279 1.10 7.72 10.72
N ASN A 280 2.13 8.47 11.14
CA ASN A 280 2.81 9.43 10.28
C ASN A 280 4.11 8.82 9.71
N PRO A 281 4.23 8.63 8.40
CA PRO A 281 5.44 8.08 7.76
C PRO A 281 6.73 8.87 8.05
N ASN A 282 6.62 10.17 8.34
CA ASN A 282 7.80 10.98 8.68
C ASN A 282 8.34 10.68 10.09
N THR A 283 7.50 10.12 10.99
CA THR A 283 7.84 9.84 12.39
C THR A 283 7.62 8.38 12.77
N VAL A 284 7.85 7.47 11.83
CA VAL A 284 7.56 6.04 11.97
C VAL A 284 8.16 5.40 13.23
N ARG A 285 9.32 5.89 13.70
CA ARG A 285 9.99 5.39 14.91
C ARG A 285 9.22 5.63 16.21
N THR A 286 8.23 6.52 16.20
CA THR A 286 7.37 6.81 17.36
C THR A 286 6.11 5.94 17.38
N HIS A 287 5.90 5.12 16.35
CA HIS A 287 4.74 4.27 16.16
C HIS A 287 5.09 2.78 16.35
N GLN A 288 4.12 2.00 16.82
CA GLN A 288 4.28 0.55 16.93
C GLN A 288 4.08 -0.11 15.54
N PRO A 289 4.75 -1.24 15.26
CA PRO A 289 4.58 -1.97 13.99
C PRO A 289 3.13 -2.38 13.69
N SER A 290 2.32 -2.62 14.71
CA SER A 290 0.89 -2.91 14.58
C SER A 290 0.06 -1.75 14.02
N GLU A 291 0.57 -0.51 14.12
CA GLU A 291 -0.08 0.70 13.59
C GLU A 291 0.20 0.92 12.10
N TRP A 292 1.26 0.32 11.54
CA TRP A 292 1.58 0.44 10.12
C TRP A 292 0.72 -0.46 9.22
N ARG A 293 0.12 -1.47 9.84
CA ARG A 293 -0.62 -2.51 9.14
C ARG A 293 -1.88 -1.94 8.49
N ASN A 294 -2.04 -2.13 7.19
CA ASN A 294 -3.23 -1.72 6.46
C ASN A 294 -4.36 -2.74 6.65
N ARG A 295 -5.18 -2.51 7.68
CA ARG A 295 -6.27 -3.42 8.08
C ARG A 295 -7.34 -3.60 7.00
N ALA A 296 -7.44 -2.69 6.02
CA ALA A 296 -8.36 -2.81 4.90
C ALA A 296 -8.12 -4.06 4.04
N ILE A 297 -6.87 -4.57 4.04
CA ILE A 297 -6.44 -5.70 3.21
C ILE A 297 -5.86 -6.87 4.01
N THR A 298 -5.42 -6.63 5.25
CA THR A 298 -4.71 -7.63 6.07
C THR A 298 -5.59 -8.30 7.11
N ASP A 299 -6.71 -7.67 7.52
CA ASP A 299 -7.56 -8.17 8.60
C ASP A 299 -8.81 -8.82 8.03
N ALA A 300 -9.00 -10.09 8.38
CA ALA A 300 -10.23 -10.80 8.08
C ALA A 300 -11.19 -10.70 9.26
N TYR A 301 -12.45 -10.42 8.98
CA TYR A 301 -13.53 -10.37 9.95
C TYR A 301 -14.77 -11.07 9.39
N GLU A 302 -15.70 -11.45 10.24
CA GLU A 302 -16.99 -11.98 9.80
C GLU A 302 -17.88 -10.82 9.31
N PRO A 303 -18.32 -10.80 8.03
CA PRO A 303 -19.03 -9.67 7.44
C PRO A 303 -20.44 -9.47 7.99
N GLY A 304 -20.99 -10.49 8.64
CA GLY A 304 -22.37 -10.47 9.12
C GLY A 304 -23.36 -10.17 7.99
N SER A 305 -24.39 -9.39 8.28
CA SER A 305 -25.49 -9.13 7.35
C SER A 305 -25.13 -8.44 6.03
N THR A 306 -23.93 -7.88 5.87
CA THR A 306 -23.48 -7.39 4.55
C THR A 306 -23.29 -8.54 3.55
N PHE A 307 -23.01 -9.74 4.04
CA PHE A 307 -22.84 -10.93 3.21
C PHE A 307 -24.15 -11.44 2.60
N LYS A 308 -25.32 -11.06 3.16
CA LYS A 308 -26.63 -11.39 2.60
C LYS A 308 -26.81 -10.88 1.16
N ILE A 309 -26.02 -9.88 0.74
CA ILE A 309 -25.97 -9.41 -0.66
C ILE A 309 -25.56 -10.56 -1.58
N VAL A 310 -24.52 -11.32 -1.21
CA VAL A 310 -24.04 -12.47 -2.00
C VAL A 310 -25.08 -13.58 -2.04
N THR A 311 -25.67 -13.91 -0.88
CA THR A 311 -26.70 -14.94 -0.76
C THR A 311 -27.93 -14.60 -1.61
N ALA A 312 -28.40 -13.35 -1.54
CA ALA A 312 -29.55 -12.89 -2.30
C ALA A 312 -29.27 -12.87 -3.80
N ALA A 313 -28.12 -12.33 -4.20
CA ALA A 313 -27.71 -12.29 -5.60
C ALA A 313 -27.61 -13.71 -6.21
N ALA A 314 -27.00 -14.66 -5.47
CA ALA A 314 -26.92 -16.05 -5.88
C ALA A 314 -28.30 -16.72 -6.03
N ALA A 315 -29.18 -16.47 -5.07
CA ALA A 315 -30.52 -17.05 -5.08
C ALA A 315 -31.39 -16.52 -6.24
N LEU A 316 -31.27 -15.24 -6.56
CA LEU A 316 -31.96 -14.61 -7.70
C LEU A 316 -31.38 -15.09 -9.03
N GLU A 317 -30.05 -15.17 -9.14
CA GLU A 317 -29.37 -15.64 -10.36
C GLU A 317 -29.76 -17.07 -10.71
N GLU A 318 -29.82 -17.95 -9.70
CA GLU A 318 -30.22 -19.34 -9.84
C GLU A 318 -31.77 -19.53 -9.87
N LYS A 319 -32.52 -18.43 -9.77
CA LYS A 319 -33.99 -18.42 -9.79
C LYS A 319 -34.63 -19.35 -8.75
N VAL A 320 -33.96 -19.53 -7.60
CA VAL A 320 -34.50 -20.33 -6.49
C VAL A 320 -35.45 -19.53 -5.61
N VAL A 321 -35.60 -18.24 -5.85
CA VAL A 321 -36.51 -17.31 -5.22
C VAL A 321 -36.91 -16.20 -6.18
N ASP A 322 -38.18 -15.74 -6.13
CA ASP A 322 -38.62 -14.50 -6.78
C ASP A 322 -38.57 -13.33 -5.78
N PRO A 323 -38.23 -12.09 -6.20
CA PRO A 323 -38.21 -10.93 -5.32
C PRO A 323 -39.50 -10.71 -4.50
N ASN A 324 -40.66 -11.07 -5.06
CA ASN A 324 -41.98 -10.90 -4.44
C ASN A 324 -42.49 -12.17 -3.77
N GLU A 325 -41.73 -13.27 -3.83
CA GLU A 325 -42.13 -14.52 -3.15
C GLU A 325 -42.21 -14.32 -1.64
N MET A 326 -43.30 -14.74 -1.05
CA MET A 326 -43.56 -14.64 0.39
C MET A 326 -42.72 -15.66 1.15
N ILE A 327 -41.89 -15.20 2.04
CA ILE A 327 -41.02 -16.01 2.90
C ILE A 327 -41.47 -15.86 4.34
N ASP A 328 -41.76 -16.98 4.97
CA ASP A 328 -42.06 -17.03 6.40
C ASP A 328 -40.78 -16.99 7.22
N CYS A 329 -40.59 -15.91 8.00
CA CYS A 329 -39.45 -15.68 8.89
C CYS A 329 -39.74 -16.11 10.35
N GLU A 330 -40.75 -16.94 10.59
CA GLU A 330 -41.08 -17.62 11.87
C GLU A 330 -41.18 -16.66 13.06
N GLU A 331 -41.77 -15.50 12.86
CA GLU A 331 -41.91 -14.45 13.89
C GLU A 331 -40.58 -14.15 14.63
N GLY A 332 -39.44 -14.30 13.93
CA GLY A 332 -38.09 -13.97 14.42
C GLY A 332 -37.41 -15.07 15.24
N SER A 333 -37.93 -16.29 15.33
CA SER A 333 -37.27 -17.40 16.04
C SER A 333 -37.46 -18.74 15.33
N TYR A 334 -36.41 -19.30 14.78
CA TYR A 334 -36.46 -20.54 13.99
C TYR A 334 -35.51 -21.60 14.52
N ARG A 335 -36.04 -22.80 14.75
CA ARG A 335 -35.23 -23.96 15.16
C ARG A 335 -34.68 -24.69 13.96
N ILE A 336 -33.34 -24.64 13.78
CA ILE A 336 -32.65 -25.27 12.67
C ILE A 336 -31.48 -26.12 13.16
N PHE A 337 -31.42 -27.38 12.73
CA PHE A 337 -30.34 -28.34 13.07
C PHE A 337 -29.99 -28.40 14.59
N GLY A 338 -31.02 -28.36 15.44
CA GLY A 338 -30.85 -28.44 16.89
C GLY A 338 -30.38 -27.18 17.60
N THR A 339 -30.30 -26.04 16.89
CA THR A 339 -30.08 -24.72 17.46
C THR A 339 -31.25 -23.79 17.17
N VAL A 340 -31.27 -22.62 17.83
CA VAL A 340 -32.25 -21.56 17.53
C VAL A 340 -31.50 -20.44 16.79
N MET A 341 -31.98 -20.08 15.61
CA MET A 341 -31.58 -18.88 14.87
C MET A 341 -32.60 -17.80 15.15
N ASN A 342 -32.16 -16.62 15.50
CA ASN A 342 -33.03 -15.49 15.79
C ASN A 342 -32.78 -14.35 14.79
N ASP A 343 -33.85 -13.67 14.44
CA ASP A 343 -33.79 -12.35 13.86
C ASP A 343 -33.56 -11.31 14.95
N HIS A 344 -33.08 -10.13 14.58
CA HIS A 344 -32.95 -9.03 15.51
C HIS A 344 -34.33 -8.48 15.91
N ASP A 345 -35.14 -8.18 14.92
CA ASP A 345 -36.50 -7.76 15.09
C ASP A 345 -37.41 -8.90 14.59
N PRO A 346 -38.55 -9.18 15.28
CA PRO A 346 -39.51 -10.18 14.82
C PRO A 346 -40.00 -9.83 13.40
N VAL A 347 -39.82 -10.76 12.48
CA VAL A 347 -40.33 -10.67 11.11
C VAL A 347 -41.23 -11.88 10.85
N GLY A 348 -42.46 -11.64 10.43
CA GLY A 348 -43.43 -12.68 10.04
C GLY A 348 -43.26 -13.05 8.57
N VAL A 349 -44.35 -13.22 7.87
CA VAL A 349 -44.37 -13.56 6.44
C VAL A 349 -44.22 -12.29 5.60
N VAL A 350 -43.13 -12.16 4.86
CA VAL A 350 -42.81 -10.98 4.04
C VAL A 350 -42.25 -11.39 2.67
N PRO A 351 -42.41 -10.57 1.63
CA PRO A 351 -41.76 -10.84 0.34
C PRO A 351 -40.24 -10.85 0.46
N PHE A 352 -39.54 -11.61 -0.39
CA PHE A 352 -38.09 -11.79 -0.31
C PHE A 352 -37.29 -10.48 -0.33
N HIS A 353 -37.70 -9.49 -1.12
CA HIS A 353 -37.04 -8.19 -1.12
C HIS A 353 -37.06 -7.54 0.29
N GLN A 354 -38.15 -7.75 1.07
CA GLN A 354 -38.21 -7.26 2.44
C GLN A 354 -37.42 -8.12 3.44
N VAL A 355 -37.20 -9.43 3.17
CA VAL A 355 -36.27 -10.26 3.95
C VAL A 355 -34.89 -9.59 4.00
N ILE A 356 -34.43 -9.10 2.85
CA ILE A 356 -33.12 -8.42 2.75
C ILE A 356 -33.19 -7.00 3.33
N ALA A 357 -34.24 -6.24 3.06
CA ALA A 357 -34.41 -4.87 3.55
C ALA A 357 -34.45 -4.82 5.09
N LYS A 358 -35.21 -5.74 5.72
CA LYS A 358 -35.32 -5.92 7.18
C LYS A 358 -34.17 -6.74 7.77
N SER A 359 -33.29 -7.28 6.91
CA SER A 359 -32.13 -8.08 7.31
C SER A 359 -32.46 -9.34 8.09
N SER A 360 -33.60 -10.06 7.77
CA SER A 360 -33.94 -11.32 8.43
C SER A 360 -32.86 -12.39 8.21
N ASN A 361 -32.36 -12.97 9.28
CA ASN A 361 -31.43 -14.11 9.27
C ASN A 361 -32.17 -15.38 8.82
N ILE A 362 -33.37 -15.57 9.35
CA ILE A 362 -34.19 -16.76 9.13
C ILE A 362 -34.60 -16.86 7.68
N GLY A 363 -35.19 -15.79 7.12
CA GLY A 363 -35.60 -15.75 5.71
C GLY A 363 -34.42 -15.99 4.78
N THR A 364 -33.26 -15.36 5.06
CA THR A 364 -32.03 -15.56 4.27
C THR A 364 -31.54 -17.01 4.36
N ALA A 365 -31.51 -17.61 5.55
CA ALA A 365 -31.06 -19.00 5.73
C ALA A 365 -31.99 -20.01 5.03
N LYS A 366 -33.30 -19.78 5.06
CA LYS A 366 -34.28 -20.62 4.33
C LYS A 366 -34.06 -20.59 2.82
N VAL A 367 -33.79 -19.40 2.27
CA VAL A 367 -33.47 -19.24 0.84
C VAL A 367 -32.11 -19.87 0.49
N ALA A 368 -31.11 -19.72 1.36
CA ALA A 368 -29.81 -20.37 1.16
C ALA A 368 -29.92 -21.91 1.16
N GLN A 369 -30.80 -22.50 1.95
CA GLN A 369 -31.06 -23.95 1.92
C GLN A 369 -31.58 -24.42 0.57
N ARG A 370 -32.43 -23.60 -0.10
CA ARG A 370 -32.93 -23.91 -1.46
C ARG A 370 -31.79 -23.79 -2.49
N LEU A 371 -30.86 -22.82 -2.29
CA LEU A 371 -29.70 -22.65 -3.15
C LEU A 371 -28.74 -23.85 -3.06
N GLY A 372 -28.50 -24.35 -1.84
CA GLY A 372 -27.59 -25.47 -1.56
C GLY A 372 -26.12 -25.07 -1.45
N GLU A 373 -25.34 -25.94 -0.81
CA GLU A 373 -23.94 -25.69 -0.43
C GLU A 373 -23.03 -25.45 -1.62
N LYS A 374 -23.17 -26.24 -2.68
CA LYS A 374 -22.32 -26.13 -3.88
C LYS A 374 -22.48 -24.77 -4.55
N ARG A 375 -23.72 -24.38 -4.88
CA ARG A 375 -23.99 -23.09 -5.54
C ARG A 375 -23.56 -21.93 -4.64
N MET A 376 -23.86 -21.99 -3.34
CA MET A 376 -23.41 -20.96 -2.39
C MET A 376 -21.89 -20.80 -2.42
N SER A 377 -21.12 -21.90 -2.41
CA SER A 377 -19.66 -21.85 -2.51
C SER A 377 -19.18 -21.29 -3.85
N ASP A 378 -19.84 -21.64 -4.95
CA ASP A 378 -19.49 -21.13 -6.29
C ASP A 378 -19.66 -19.60 -6.34
N TYR A 379 -20.76 -19.04 -5.79
CA TYR A 379 -20.99 -17.60 -5.74
C TYR A 379 -20.08 -16.87 -4.74
N ILE A 380 -19.72 -17.48 -3.61
CA ILE A 380 -18.71 -16.93 -2.70
C ILE A 380 -17.42 -16.65 -3.49
N ARG A 381 -16.99 -17.60 -4.32
CA ARG A 381 -15.80 -17.44 -5.17
C ARG A 381 -16.04 -16.46 -6.32
N ALA A 382 -17.23 -16.50 -6.93
CA ALA A 382 -17.56 -15.59 -8.04
C ALA A 382 -17.45 -14.12 -7.60
N PHE A 383 -17.83 -13.79 -6.37
CA PHE A 383 -17.68 -12.46 -5.78
C PHE A 383 -16.29 -12.15 -5.21
N GLY A 384 -15.30 -13.04 -5.38
CA GLY A 384 -13.90 -12.79 -5.01
C GLY A 384 -13.52 -13.12 -3.58
N PHE A 385 -14.40 -13.77 -2.81
CA PHE A 385 -14.07 -14.22 -1.46
C PHE A 385 -13.24 -15.51 -1.48
N GLY A 386 -12.29 -15.61 -0.58
CA GLY A 386 -11.37 -16.75 -0.49
C GLY A 386 -10.16 -16.65 -1.43
N GLU A 387 -9.99 -15.53 -2.14
CA GLU A 387 -8.85 -15.27 -3.01
C GLU A 387 -8.29 -13.84 -2.81
N ARG A 388 -7.05 -13.61 -3.22
CA ARG A 388 -6.49 -12.27 -3.31
C ARG A 388 -7.06 -11.56 -4.53
N LEU A 389 -7.53 -10.34 -4.36
CA LEU A 389 -8.07 -9.53 -5.44
C LEU A 389 -6.99 -8.87 -6.30
N GLY A 390 -5.74 -8.85 -5.83
CA GLY A 390 -4.59 -8.38 -6.59
C GLY A 390 -4.35 -6.88 -6.52
N ILE A 391 -4.73 -6.23 -5.44
CA ILE A 391 -4.44 -4.81 -5.21
C ILE A 391 -2.92 -4.54 -5.21
N ASP A 392 -2.53 -3.35 -5.61
CA ASP A 392 -1.14 -2.87 -5.71
C ASP A 392 -0.43 -2.70 -4.36
N LEU A 393 -0.77 -3.50 -3.36
CA LEU A 393 -0.17 -3.50 -2.03
C LEU A 393 0.31 -4.90 -1.65
N LEU A 394 1.24 -4.96 -0.72
CA LEU A 394 1.70 -6.22 -0.13
C LEU A 394 0.87 -6.55 1.12
N GLY A 395 0.84 -7.84 1.49
CA GLY A 395 0.14 -8.29 2.68
C GLY A 395 -1.36 -8.53 2.49
N GLU A 396 -1.89 -8.46 1.26
CA GLU A 396 -3.29 -8.79 0.99
C GLU A 396 -3.61 -10.22 1.42
N MET A 397 -4.66 -10.38 2.22
CA MET A 397 -5.17 -11.67 2.71
C MET A 397 -6.30 -12.18 1.82
N PRO A 398 -6.35 -13.50 1.53
CA PRO A 398 -7.43 -14.10 0.75
C PRO A 398 -8.76 -14.22 1.54
N GLY A 399 -8.76 -13.89 2.83
CA GLY A 399 -9.85 -14.21 3.73
C GLY A 399 -9.80 -15.68 4.19
N LEU A 400 -10.84 -16.08 4.91
CA LEU A 400 -10.98 -17.44 5.49
C LEU A 400 -12.28 -18.07 4.97
N VAL A 401 -12.17 -18.83 3.89
CA VAL A 401 -13.30 -19.54 3.26
C VAL A 401 -12.98 -21.03 3.25
N ARG A 402 -13.78 -21.79 3.99
CA ARG A 402 -13.63 -23.26 4.06
C ARG A 402 -14.22 -23.94 2.83
N ASP A 403 -13.61 -25.06 2.43
CA ASP A 403 -14.17 -25.92 1.38
C ASP A 403 -15.54 -26.47 1.84
N PRO A 404 -16.56 -26.56 0.96
CA PRO A 404 -17.87 -27.14 1.31
C PRO A 404 -17.81 -28.53 1.95
N LYS A 405 -16.81 -29.34 1.60
CA LYS A 405 -16.60 -30.65 2.22
C LYS A 405 -16.31 -30.59 3.73
N GLN A 406 -15.90 -29.43 4.22
CA GLN A 406 -15.62 -29.18 5.65
C GLN A 406 -16.80 -28.51 6.35
N TRP A 407 -17.89 -28.24 5.63
CA TRP A 407 -19.06 -27.59 6.20
C TRP A 407 -19.83 -28.56 7.09
N SER A 408 -20.28 -28.08 8.22
CA SER A 408 -21.24 -28.76 9.07
C SER A 408 -22.64 -28.58 8.51
N LYS A 409 -23.60 -29.35 9.00
CA LYS A 409 -25.03 -29.16 8.66
C LYS A 409 -25.55 -27.74 8.90
N ARG A 410 -24.91 -26.96 9.77
CA ARG A 410 -25.25 -25.57 10.11
C ARG A 410 -24.55 -24.54 9.25
N SER A 411 -23.39 -24.91 8.66
CA SER A 411 -22.50 -23.95 8.00
C SER A 411 -23.17 -23.18 6.87
N LEU A 412 -24.01 -23.83 6.06
CA LEU A 412 -24.73 -23.14 5.00
C LEU A 412 -25.61 -22.00 5.55
N ALA A 413 -26.35 -22.25 6.63
CA ALA A 413 -27.20 -21.25 7.26
C ALA A 413 -26.36 -20.13 7.92
N SER A 414 -25.28 -20.47 8.61
CA SER A 414 -24.37 -19.49 9.22
C SER A 414 -23.65 -18.63 8.17
N ILE A 415 -23.10 -19.26 7.13
CA ILE A 415 -22.38 -18.57 6.05
C ILE A 415 -23.31 -17.64 5.28
N SER A 416 -24.56 -18.05 5.04
CA SER A 416 -25.55 -17.24 4.32
C SER A 416 -25.81 -15.87 4.96
N ILE A 417 -25.58 -15.75 6.27
CA ILE A 417 -25.73 -14.51 7.04
C ILE A 417 -24.38 -13.87 7.41
N GLY A 418 -23.28 -14.40 6.87
CA GLY A 418 -21.93 -13.86 7.04
C GLY A 418 -21.22 -14.24 8.33
N GLN A 419 -21.57 -15.39 8.91
CA GLN A 419 -20.83 -16.05 9.99
C GLN A 419 -20.05 -17.25 9.45
N GLU A 420 -19.07 -17.77 10.18
CA GLU A 420 -18.16 -18.86 9.76
C GLU A 420 -17.35 -18.57 8.48
N ILE A 421 -17.32 -17.32 8.02
CA ILE A 421 -16.54 -16.85 6.88
C ILE A 421 -15.76 -15.60 7.28
N GLY A 422 -14.45 -15.56 6.99
CA GLY A 422 -13.63 -14.39 7.23
C GLY A 422 -13.33 -13.67 5.92
N VAL A 423 -13.64 -12.38 5.85
CA VAL A 423 -13.46 -11.55 4.66
C VAL A 423 -12.70 -10.27 4.98
N THR A 424 -11.98 -9.70 4.01
CA THR A 424 -11.36 -8.39 4.19
C THR A 424 -12.33 -7.27 3.80
N PRO A 425 -12.17 -6.05 4.37
CA PRO A 425 -12.94 -4.88 3.93
C PRO A 425 -12.88 -4.64 2.42
N LEU A 426 -11.70 -4.85 1.81
CA LEU A 426 -11.51 -4.73 0.37
C LEU A 426 -12.38 -5.73 -0.41
N GLN A 427 -12.46 -6.98 0.04
CA GLN A 427 -13.32 -7.99 -0.61
C GLN A 427 -14.79 -7.59 -0.54
N VAL A 428 -15.25 -7.06 0.59
CA VAL A 428 -16.66 -6.67 0.76
C VAL A 428 -17.03 -5.52 -0.19
N ILE A 429 -16.23 -4.46 -0.26
CA ILE A 429 -16.53 -3.34 -1.16
C ILE A 429 -16.45 -3.76 -2.63
N THR A 430 -15.47 -4.59 -3.00
CA THR A 430 -15.33 -5.08 -4.38
C THR A 430 -16.53 -5.93 -4.80
N ALA A 431 -17.04 -6.80 -3.90
CA ALA A 431 -18.22 -7.59 -4.16
C ALA A 431 -19.49 -6.73 -4.32
N VAL A 432 -19.63 -5.67 -3.51
CA VAL A 432 -20.77 -4.73 -3.63
C VAL A 432 -20.63 -3.86 -4.88
N SER A 433 -19.42 -3.47 -5.24
CA SER A 433 -19.14 -2.78 -6.51
C SER A 433 -19.52 -3.62 -7.73
N ALA A 434 -19.41 -4.95 -7.64
CA ALA A 434 -19.88 -5.84 -8.71
C ALA A 434 -21.42 -5.78 -8.89
N ILE A 435 -22.18 -5.59 -7.82
CA ILE A 435 -23.62 -5.32 -7.95
C ILE A 435 -23.86 -3.94 -8.58
N ALA A 436 -23.12 -2.92 -8.15
CA ALA A 436 -23.25 -1.56 -8.62
C ALA A 436 -23.00 -1.39 -10.13
N ASN A 437 -22.06 -2.16 -10.69
CA ASN A 437 -21.63 -2.06 -12.10
C ASN A 437 -22.25 -3.08 -13.06
N GLY A 438 -23.37 -3.73 -12.67
CA GLY A 438 -24.09 -4.67 -13.53
C GLY A 438 -23.53 -6.10 -13.52
N GLY A 439 -22.80 -6.49 -12.50
CA GLY A 439 -22.38 -7.87 -12.23
C GLY A 439 -20.91 -8.18 -12.49
N TRP A 440 -20.07 -7.19 -12.77
CA TRP A 440 -18.66 -7.38 -13.07
C TRP A 440 -17.76 -7.23 -11.85
N LEU A 441 -17.01 -8.26 -11.50
CA LEU A 441 -15.99 -8.19 -10.46
C LEU A 441 -14.72 -7.56 -11.06
N MET A 442 -14.42 -6.33 -10.65
CA MET A 442 -13.23 -5.59 -11.08
C MET A 442 -12.01 -5.92 -10.20
N THR A 443 -10.81 -5.78 -10.77
CA THR A 443 -9.58 -5.81 -9.98
C THR A 443 -9.38 -4.46 -9.30
N PRO A 444 -9.36 -4.38 -7.95
CA PRO A 444 -9.07 -3.13 -7.26
C PRO A 444 -7.62 -2.72 -7.49
N HIS A 445 -7.37 -1.44 -7.75
CA HIS A 445 -6.01 -0.95 -8.03
C HIS A 445 -5.78 0.47 -7.52
N LEU A 446 -4.50 0.78 -7.29
CA LEU A 446 -4.02 2.05 -6.76
C LEU A 446 -3.14 2.81 -7.76
N ILE A 447 -2.52 2.12 -8.71
CA ILE A 447 -1.65 2.75 -9.70
C ILE A 447 -2.47 3.15 -10.92
N ARG A 448 -2.44 4.45 -11.23
CA ARG A 448 -3.04 5.01 -12.45
C ARG A 448 -2.01 5.11 -13.57
N GLN A 449 -0.85 5.72 -13.30
CA GLN A 449 0.20 5.92 -14.29
C GLN A 449 1.59 5.80 -13.65
N VAL A 450 2.55 5.32 -14.44
CA VAL A 450 3.98 5.40 -14.14
C VAL A 450 4.63 6.30 -15.18
N LYS A 451 5.32 7.36 -14.73
CA LYS A 451 5.97 8.32 -15.62
C LYS A 451 7.48 8.34 -15.40
N GLU A 452 8.20 8.50 -16.49
CA GLU A 452 9.64 8.73 -16.50
C GLU A 452 9.87 10.21 -16.83
N ILE A 453 10.54 10.92 -15.92
CA ILE A 453 10.88 12.33 -16.14
C ILE A 453 12.20 12.39 -16.87
N ASP A 454 12.22 12.98 -18.05
CA ASP A 454 13.43 13.31 -18.80
C ASP A 454 13.87 14.73 -18.40
N LEU A 455 14.88 14.81 -17.53
CA LEU A 455 15.43 16.08 -17.06
C LEU A 455 16.11 16.90 -18.18
N GLN A 456 16.35 16.29 -19.35
CA GLN A 456 16.96 16.98 -20.51
C GLN A 456 15.91 17.67 -21.39
N ARG A 457 14.62 17.40 -21.20
CA ARG A 457 13.54 18.08 -21.95
C ARG A 457 13.13 19.38 -21.29
N VAL A 458 13.16 20.43 -22.08
CA VAL A 458 12.61 21.74 -21.70
C VAL A 458 11.10 21.58 -21.42
N GLY A 459 10.70 21.82 -20.16
CA GLY A 459 9.30 21.69 -19.73
C GLY A 459 8.98 20.54 -18.77
N GLY A 460 9.91 19.56 -18.60
CA GLY A 460 9.79 18.53 -17.54
C GLY A 460 8.57 17.60 -17.62
N GLU A 461 7.83 17.58 -18.75
CA GLU A 461 6.71 16.65 -18.93
C GLU A 461 7.23 15.21 -18.98
N GLY A 462 6.84 14.42 -17.97
CA GLY A 462 7.22 13.02 -17.90
C GLY A 462 6.54 12.18 -19.00
N ARG A 463 7.31 11.31 -19.65
CA ARG A 463 6.77 10.31 -20.58
C ARG A 463 6.00 9.26 -19.79
N VAL A 464 4.73 9.03 -20.12
CA VAL A 464 3.97 7.90 -19.58
C VAL A 464 4.57 6.61 -20.15
N ILE A 465 5.07 5.73 -19.26
CA ILE A 465 5.64 4.43 -19.63
C ILE A 465 4.69 3.28 -19.32
N ARG A 466 3.74 3.51 -18.41
CA ARG A 466 2.66 2.57 -18.08
C ARG A 466 1.43 3.36 -17.66
N GLU A 467 0.29 3.01 -18.23
CA GLU A 467 -1.03 3.46 -17.79
C GLU A 467 -1.86 2.23 -17.43
N SER A 468 -2.53 2.29 -16.30
CA SER A 468 -3.42 1.21 -15.88
C SER A 468 -4.80 1.41 -16.50
N SER A 469 -5.35 0.35 -17.07
CA SER A 469 -6.73 0.28 -17.52
C SER A 469 -7.55 -0.56 -16.55
N PRO A 470 -8.87 -0.31 -16.45
CA PRO A 470 -9.76 -1.16 -15.68
C PRO A 470 -9.64 -2.63 -16.08
N GLN A 471 -9.52 -3.52 -15.11
CA GLN A 471 -9.37 -4.97 -15.36
C GLN A 471 -10.56 -5.73 -14.79
N VAL A 472 -11.31 -6.38 -15.67
CA VAL A 472 -12.37 -7.31 -15.29
C VAL A 472 -11.78 -8.65 -14.89
N ARG A 473 -12.09 -9.12 -13.69
CA ARG A 473 -11.71 -10.48 -13.27
C ARG A 473 -12.67 -11.52 -13.80
N ARG A 474 -13.97 -11.29 -13.61
CA ARG A 474 -15.05 -12.17 -14.07
C ARG A 474 -16.40 -11.49 -13.92
N ARG A 475 -17.43 -12.09 -14.47
CA ARG A 475 -18.80 -11.75 -14.19
C ARG A 475 -19.30 -12.59 -13.00
N ALA A 476 -19.73 -11.92 -11.93
CA ALA A 476 -20.23 -12.57 -10.71
C ALA A 476 -21.70 -12.97 -10.85
N VAL A 477 -22.51 -12.10 -11.44
CA VAL A 477 -23.93 -12.30 -11.73
C VAL A 477 -24.32 -11.61 -13.03
N SER A 478 -25.48 -11.95 -13.58
CA SER A 478 -26.05 -11.29 -14.75
C SER A 478 -26.43 -9.83 -14.43
N GLU A 479 -26.50 -9.00 -15.46
CA GLU A 479 -26.97 -7.61 -15.34
C GLU A 479 -28.41 -7.54 -14.79
N GLY A 480 -29.26 -8.47 -15.18
CA GLY A 480 -30.64 -8.55 -14.68
C GLY A 480 -30.69 -8.75 -13.18
N THR A 481 -29.89 -9.70 -12.66
CA THR A 481 -29.78 -9.96 -11.22
C THR A 481 -29.15 -8.77 -10.49
N ALA A 482 -28.09 -8.16 -11.04
CA ALA A 482 -27.49 -6.97 -10.45
C ALA A 482 -28.49 -5.82 -10.33
N ARG A 483 -29.28 -5.56 -11.38
CA ARG A 483 -30.33 -4.52 -11.39
C ARG A 483 -31.41 -4.80 -10.36
N GLU A 484 -31.86 -6.06 -10.22
CA GLU A 484 -32.83 -6.43 -9.19
C GLU A 484 -32.26 -6.27 -7.78
N MET A 485 -30.99 -6.64 -7.58
CA MET A 485 -30.29 -6.42 -6.32
C MET A 485 -30.20 -4.93 -5.95
N VAL A 486 -29.97 -4.03 -6.92
CA VAL A 486 -30.00 -2.58 -6.68
C VAL A 486 -31.32 -2.16 -6.07
N ARG A 487 -32.47 -2.57 -6.66
CA ARG A 487 -33.82 -2.24 -6.14
C ARG A 487 -34.03 -2.76 -4.72
N ILE A 488 -33.61 -4.00 -4.46
CA ILE A 488 -33.69 -4.60 -3.13
C ILE A 488 -32.86 -3.81 -2.10
N LEU A 489 -31.64 -3.39 -2.49
CA LEU A 489 -30.72 -2.66 -1.62
C LEU A 489 -31.14 -1.21 -1.38
N GLU A 490 -31.88 -0.57 -2.30
CA GLU A 490 -32.56 0.72 -2.05
C GLU A 490 -33.60 0.57 -0.93
N GLY A 491 -34.30 -0.56 -0.89
CA GLY A 491 -35.27 -0.89 0.18
C GLY A 491 -34.61 -0.89 1.57
N VAL A 492 -33.33 -1.22 1.69
CA VAL A 492 -32.59 -1.18 2.96
C VAL A 492 -32.47 0.26 3.51
N VAL A 493 -32.34 1.25 2.61
CA VAL A 493 -32.16 2.67 2.98
C VAL A 493 -33.52 3.40 3.12
N SER A 494 -34.62 2.66 2.98
CA SER A 494 -35.98 3.18 3.17
C SER A 494 -36.38 3.27 4.66
N LYS A 495 -37.55 3.90 4.91
CA LYS A 495 -38.13 3.98 6.27
C LYS A 495 -38.41 2.62 6.92
N SER A 496 -38.62 1.59 6.11
CA SER A 496 -38.89 0.21 6.57
C SER A 496 -37.65 -0.67 6.63
N GLY A 497 -36.51 -0.14 6.20
CA GLY A 497 -35.24 -0.84 6.17
C GLY A 497 -34.32 -0.52 7.35
N THR A 498 -33.22 -1.24 7.46
CA THR A 498 -32.24 -1.12 8.57
C THR A 498 -31.23 0.01 8.39
N GLY A 499 -31.16 0.62 7.22
CA GLY A 499 -30.12 1.58 6.84
C GLY A 499 -30.59 3.00 6.55
N LEU A 500 -31.74 3.43 7.09
CA LEU A 500 -32.31 4.75 6.82
C LEU A 500 -31.32 5.91 6.99
N LEU A 501 -30.42 5.83 7.99
CA LEU A 501 -29.44 6.88 8.26
C LEU A 501 -28.31 6.95 7.22
N ALA A 502 -28.24 6.02 6.25
CA ALA A 502 -27.35 6.10 5.11
C ALA A 502 -27.92 6.93 3.96
N ALA A 503 -29.18 7.37 4.04
CA ALA A 503 -29.79 8.20 3.00
C ALA A 503 -28.99 9.49 2.76
N ILE A 504 -28.79 9.83 1.49
CA ILE A 504 -28.09 11.04 1.06
C ILE A 504 -29.14 11.96 0.39
N PRO A 505 -29.40 13.16 0.95
CA PRO A 505 -30.37 14.08 0.35
C PRO A 505 -30.03 14.38 -1.13
N GLY A 506 -31.01 14.20 -2.01
CA GLY A 506 -30.86 14.43 -3.44
C GLY A 506 -30.24 13.27 -4.23
N TYR A 507 -29.97 12.11 -3.59
CA TYR A 507 -29.42 10.94 -4.29
C TYR A 507 -30.11 9.65 -3.82
N SER A 508 -30.34 8.74 -4.78
CA SER A 508 -30.70 7.37 -4.46
C SER A 508 -29.51 6.63 -3.89
N VAL A 509 -29.74 5.80 -2.89
CA VAL A 509 -28.70 5.01 -2.22
C VAL A 509 -29.11 3.55 -2.15
N ALA A 510 -28.24 2.66 -2.62
CA ALA A 510 -28.38 1.22 -2.44
C ALA A 510 -27.27 0.71 -1.52
N GLY A 511 -27.61 -0.07 -0.49
CA GLY A 511 -26.60 -0.54 0.45
C GLY A 511 -27.12 -1.54 1.47
N LYS A 512 -26.24 -1.95 2.40
CA LYS A 512 -26.56 -2.93 3.43
C LYS A 512 -25.83 -2.64 4.74
N THR A 513 -26.55 -2.70 5.84
CA THR A 513 -25.99 -2.67 7.19
C THR A 513 -25.39 -4.02 7.56
N GLY A 514 -24.33 -4.00 8.35
CA GLY A 514 -23.72 -5.16 9.00
C GLY A 514 -23.51 -4.92 10.49
N THR A 515 -23.77 -5.94 11.27
CA THR A 515 -23.43 -5.98 12.69
C THR A 515 -22.98 -7.41 12.96
N ALA A 516 -21.69 -7.62 13.13
CA ALA A 516 -21.10 -8.93 13.35
C ALA A 516 -20.53 -9.01 14.77
N GLN A 517 -20.92 -10.03 15.51
CA GLN A 517 -20.31 -10.33 16.81
C GLN A 517 -18.90 -10.86 16.60
N LYS A 518 -17.96 -10.41 17.41
CA LYS A 518 -16.59 -10.95 17.41
C LYS A 518 -16.51 -12.20 18.29
N ILE A 519 -15.63 -13.11 17.92
CA ILE A 519 -15.32 -14.26 18.77
C ILE A 519 -14.44 -13.77 19.91
N ASP A 520 -14.84 -14.03 21.14
CA ASP A 520 -14.05 -13.79 22.33
C ASP A 520 -12.90 -14.82 22.39
N PRO A 521 -11.63 -14.38 22.31
CA PRO A 521 -10.48 -15.29 22.32
C PRO A 521 -10.38 -16.16 23.57
N ALA A 522 -10.90 -15.68 24.72
CA ALA A 522 -10.83 -16.42 25.99
C ALA A 522 -11.83 -17.57 26.06
N THR A 523 -13.00 -17.40 25.43
CA THR A 523 -14.11 -18.38 25.52
C THR A 523 -14.32 -19.17 24.23
N GLY A 524 -13.79 -18.70 23.08
CA GLY A 524 -14.06 -19.25 21.75
C GLY A 524 -15.52 -19.07 21.30
N ARG A 525 -16.32 -18.23 21.98
CA ARG A 525 -17.73 -17.98 21.69
C ARG A 525 -17.93 -16.55 21.19
N TYR A 526 -19.06 -16.29 20.55
CA TYR A 526 -19.45 -14.93 20.17
C TYR A 526 -19.62 -14.03 21.39
N SER A 527 -18.93 -12.89 21.36
CA SER A 527 -19.01 -11.86 22.39
C SER A 527 -20.41 -11.20 22.37
N ARG A 528 -20.90 -10.85 23.55
CA ARG A 528 -22.15 -10.05 23.68
C ARG A 528 -21.90 -8.55 23.59
N HIS A 529 -20.63 -8.12 23.63
CA HIS A 529 -20.25 -6.70 23.75
C HIS A 529 -19.27 -6.23 22.66
N ALA A 530 -18.57 -7.14 21.99
CA ALA A 530 -17.64 -6.80 20.95
C ALA A 530 -18.26 -7.08 19.57
N PHE A 531 -18.45 -6.00 18.80
CA PHE A 531 -19.08 -6.04 17.48
C PHE A 531 -18.18 -5.37 16.43
N VAL A 532 -18.35 -5.77 15.18
CA VAL A 532 -17.94 -4.99 14.02
C VAL A 532 -19.20 -4.37 13.43
N SER A 533 -19.28 -3.05 13.47
CA SER A 533 -20.38 -2.26 12.91
C SER A 533 -20.02 -1.82 11.51
N SER A 534 -20.83 -2.11 10.51
CA SER A 534 -20.52 -1.76 9.13
C SER A 534 -21.73 -1.29 8.33
N PHE A 535 -21.45 -0.49 7.30
CA PHE A 535 -22.35 -0.19 6.21
C PHE A 535 -21.55 -0.19 4.91
N VAL A 536 -22.09 -0.83 3.89
CA VAL A 536 -21.53 -0.82 2.54
C VAL A 536 -22.63 -0.52 1.54
N GLY A 537 -22.35 0.35 0.59
CA GLY A 537 -23.33 0.74 -0.42
C GLY A 537 -22.70 1.62 -1.50
N PHE A 538 -23.54 2.09 -2.39
CA PHE A 538 -23.14 2.95 -3.50
C PHE A 538 -24.20 4.01 -3.81
N ALA A 539 -23.80 5.07 -4.44
CA ALA A 539 -24.67 6.19 -4.81
C ALA A 539 -24.14 6.92 -6.08
N PRO A 540 -25.04 7.44 -6.93
CA PRO A 540 -26.48 7.16 -7.03
C PRO A 540 -26.74 5.67 -7.29
N ALA A 541 -27.92 5.15 -6.94
CA ALA A 541 -28.23 3.72 -7.06
C ALA A 541 -28.30 3.26 -8.54
N GLU A 542 -28.89 4.09 -9.42
CA GLU A 542 -29.10 3.73 -10.83
C GLU A 542 -27.84 3.93 -11.71
N ASP A 543 -27.00 4.94 -11.40
CA ASP A 543 -25.75 5.21 -12.11
C ASP A 543 -24.65 5.49 -11.07
N PRO A 544 -24.10 4.45 -10.45
CA PRO A 544 -23.19 4.55 -9.31
C PRO A 544 -21.91 5.32 -9.65
N ALA A 545 -21.71 6.47 -9.01
CA ALA A 545 -20.48 7.23 -9.12
C ALA A 545 -19.41 6.73 -8.14
N VAL A 546 -19.84 6.26 -6.95
CA VAL A 546 -18.96 5.74 -5.91
C VAL A 546 -19.61 4.60 -5.13
N ALA A 547 -18.81 3.63 -4.74
CA ALA A 547 -19.09 2.67 -3.69
C ALA A 547 -18.30 3.04 -2.43
N ILE A 548 -18.91 2.92 -1.25
CA ILE A 548 -18.31 3.28 0.03
C ILE A 548 -18.56 2.15 1.03
N LEU A 549 -17.49 1.72 1.69
CA LEU A 549 -17.54 0.84 2.87
C LEU A 549 -17.12 1.64 4.09
N VAL A 550 -17.90 1.57 5.15
CA VAL A 550 -17.57 2.03 6.50
C VAL A 550 -17.61 0.83 7.43
N MET A 551 -16.52 0.56 8.12
CA MET A 551 -16.39 -0.51 9.12
C MET A 551 -15.76 0.07 10.39
N ILE A 552 -16.42 -0.10 11.53
CA ILE A 552 -15.97 0.36 12.85
C ILE A 552 -15.81 -0.86 13.76
N ASP A 553 -14.62 -1.01 14.31
CA ASP A 553 -14.23 -2.17 15.11
C ASP A 553 -14.42 -1.89 16.59
N GLU A 554 -15.29 -2.66 17.22
CA GLU A 554 -15.64 -2.59 18.64
C GLU A 554 -16.00 -1.18 19.11
N PRO A 555 -17.04 -0.52 18.54
CA PRO A 555 -17.56 0.72 19.11
C PRO A 555 -18.19 0.45 20.49
N GLU A 556 -17.98 1.37 21.45
CA GLU A 556 -18.68 1.33 22.73
C GLU A 556 -20.15 1.76 22.57
N GLY A 557 -21.03 1.18 23.36
CA GLY A 557 -22.48 1.47 23.36
C GLY A 557 -23.27 0.62 22.39
N GLU A 558 -24.24 1.24 21.68
CA GLU A 558 -25.05 0.55 20.68
C GLU A 558 -24.23 0.27 19.42
N GLY A 559 -23.71 -0.96 19.28
CA GLY A 559 -22.82 -1.38 18.17
C GLY A 559 -23.52 -1.67 16.85
N TRP A 560 -24.68 -1.05 16.53
CA TRP A 560 -25.43 -1.34 15.31
C TRP A 560 -24.86 -0.60 14.09
N GLY A 561 -24.66 -1.31 12.99
CA GLY A 561 -24.18 -0.73 11.73
C GLY A 561 -25.07 0.39 11.20
N GLY A 562 -26.41 0.26 11.41
CA GLY A 562 -27.38 1.28 11.02
C GLY A 562 -27.27 2.60 11.81
N THR A 563 -26.78 2.57 13.04
CA THR A 563 -26.63 3.77 13.90
C THR A 563 -25.21 4.29 13.93
N VAL A 564 -24.21 3.44 13.79
CA VAL A 564 -22.78 3.82 13.85
C VAL A 564 -22.19 4.09 12.46
N ALA A 565 -22.32 3.15 11.50
CA ALA A 565 -21.64 3.23 10.21
C ALA A 565 -22.48 3.95 9.13
N ALA A 566 -23.80 3.79 9.12
CA ALA A 566 -24.68 4.38 8.11
C ALA A 566 -24.64 5.92 8.08
N PRO A 567 -24.64 6.67 9.21
CA PRO A 567 -24.50 8.13 9.18
C PRO A 567 -23.17 8.60 8.62
N VAL A 568 -22.10 7.84 8.87
CA VAL A 568 -20.76 8.13 8.33
C VAL A 568 -20.75 7.96 6.82
N PHE A 569 -21.35 6.87 6.31
CA PHE A 569 -21.55 6.66 4.87
C PHE A 569 -22.30 7.83 4.24
N SER A 570 -23.43 8.27 4.83
CA SER A 570 -24.22 9.41 4.33
C SER A 570 -23.39 10.70 4.25
N THR A 571 -22.61 11.00 5.29
CA THR A 571 -21.78 12.20 5.33
C THR A 571 -20.70 12.17 4.24
N ILE A 572 -19.96 11.07 4.15
CA ILE A 572 -18.91 10.90 3.13
C ILE A 572 -19.53 10.93 1.73
N GLY A 573 -20.59 10.18 1.49
CA GLY A 573 -21.25 10.09 0.20
C GLY A 573 -21.72 11.46 -0.29
N ARG A 574 -22.36 12.26 0.58
CA ARG A 574 -22.79 13.62 0.26
C ARG A 574 -21.62 14.51 -0.17
N GLU A 575 -20.53 14.55 0.61
CA GLU A 575 -19.39 15.40 0.32
C GLU A 575 -18.63 14.93 -0.92
N VAL A 576 -18.45 13.63 -1.09
CA VAL A 576 -17.75 13.04 -2.25
C VAL A 576 -18.55 13.26 -3.54
N LEU A 577 -19.87 13.02 -3.53
CA LEU A 577 -20.72 13.25 -4.71
C LEU A 577 -20.73 14.72 -5.11
N HIS A 578 -20.80 15.63 -4.13
CA HIS A 578 -20.69 17.07 -4.39
C HIS A 578 -19.32 17.45 -4.99
N TYR A 579 -18.23 16.92 -4.42
CA TYR A 579 -16.86 17.13 -4.91
C TYR A 579 -16.69 16.62 -6.34
N LEU A 580 -17.21 15.42 -6.64
CA LEU A 580 -17.19 14.82 -7.98
C LEU A 580 -18.17 15.50 -8.96
N LYS A 581 -18.93 16.52 -8.50
CA LYS A 581 -19.92 17.26 -9.28
C LYS A 581 -21.00 16.34 -9.89
N VAL A 582 -21.36 15.29 -9.16
CA VAL A 582 -22.48 14.44 -9.54
C VAL A 582 -23.77 15.22 -9.31
N PRO A 583 -24.61 15.45 -10.33
CA PRO A 583 -25.83 16.22 -10.14
C PRO A 583 -26.82 15.47 -9.23
N PRO A 584 -27.48 16.16 -8.27
CA PRO A 584 -28.53 15.54 -7.49
C PRO A 584 -29.72 15.16 -8.38
N GLN A 585 -30.36 14.07 -8.05
CA GLN A 585 -31.58 13.63 -8.73
C GLN A 585 -32.74 14.55 -8.31
N PRO A 586 -33.57 15.04 -9.25
CA PRO A 586 -34.75 15.82 -8.90
C PRO A 586 -35.71 15.00 -8.02
N SER A 587 -36.25 15.61 -6.98
CA SER A 587 -37.29 14.96 -6.19
C SER A 587 -38.50 14.57 -7.07
N LEU A 588 -39.27 13.55 -6.68
CA LEU A 588 -40.46 13.13 -7.44
C LEU A 588 -41.40 14.31 -7.72
N ASN A 589 -41.53 15.24 -6.77
CA ASN A 589 -42.33 16.47 -6.92
C ASN A 589 -41.72 17.43 -7.94
N GLU A 590 -40.40 17.59 -8.01
CA GLU A 590 -39.72 18.39 -9.00
C GLU A 590 -39.76 17.75 -10.39
N GLN A 591 -39.70 16.42 -10.48
CA GLN A 591 -39.88 15.70 -11.75
C GLN A 591 -41.29 15.91 -12.31
N VAL A 592 -42.32 15.78 -11.46
CA VAL A 592 -43.72 16.02 -11.84
C VAL A 592 -43.93 17.49 -12.24
N LEU A 593 -43.33 18.44 -11.51
CA LEU A 593 -43.41 19.87 -11.83
C LEU A 593 -42.71 20.18 -13.16
N THR A 594 -41.50 19.64 -13.36
CA THR A 594 -40.73 19.83 -14.59
C THR A 594 -41.40 19.18 -15.80
N ALA A 595 -41.98 17.98 -15.63
CA ALA A 595 -42.77 17.35 -16.67
C ALA A 595 -44.02 18.15 -17.00
N SER A 596 -44.72 18.69 -15.98
CA SER A 596 -45.90 19.55 -16.14
C SER A 596 -45.57 20.86 -16.83
N LEU A 597 -44.42 21.47 -16.54
CA LEU A 597 -43.96 22.70 -17.20
C LEU A 597 -43.54 22.43 -18.64
N LYS A 598 -42.85 21.34 -18.95
CA LYS A 598 -42.53 20.90 -20.31
C LYS A 598 -43.78 20.60 -21.14
N ALA A 599 -44.77 19.95 -20.53
CA ALA A 599 -46.06 19.71 -21.19
C ALA A 599 -46.84 21.00 -21.50
N ARG A 600 -46.71 22.03 -20.66
CA ARG A 600 -47.32 23.35 -20.87
C ARG A 600 -46.58 24.20 -21.89
N SER A 601 -45.30 24.01 -22.10
CA SER A 601 -44.46 24.75 -23.06
C SER A 601 -44.41 24.11 -24.46
N ALA A 602 -44.96 22.89 -24.62
CA ALA A 602 -45.09 22.27 -25.94
C ALA A 602 -46.11 23.07 -26.82
N PRO A 603 -45.76 23.43 -28.05
CA PRO A 603 -46.66 24.18 -28.92
C PRO A 603 -47.94 23.39 -29.16
N LYS A 604 -49.11 24.00 -28.83
CA LYS A 604 -50.43 23.45 -29.15
C LYS A 604 -50.56 23.25 -30.64
N VAL A 605 -50.35 22.09 -31.16
CA VAL A 605 -50.79 21.71 -32.50
C VAL A 605 -52.30 21.73 -32.50
N ARG A 606 -52.92 22.71 -33.19
CA ARG A 606 -54.35 22.71 -33.44
C ARG A 606 -54.67 21.56 -34.39
N GLY A 607 -55.28 20.51 -33.85
CA GLY A 607 -55.78 19.38 -34.61
C GLY A 607 -57.00 18.82 -33.89
N THR A 608 -58.10 18.93 -34.54
CA THR A 608 -59.49 18.48 -34.31
C THR A 608 -59.71 17.33 -33.33
N ALA A 609 -60.72 17.55 -32.49
CA ALA A 609 -61.21 16.69 -31.44
C ALA A 609 -61.51 15.24 -31.85
N SER A 610 -61.02 14.29 -31.08
CA SER A 610 -61.73 13.05 -30.81
C SER A 610 -61.45 12.65 -29.38
N ALA A 611 -62.52 12.49 -28.61
CA ALA A 611 -62.48 12.14 -27.21
C ALA A 611 -62.02 10.69 -27.04
N VAL A 612 -60.84 10.49 -26.48
CA VAL A 612 -60.44 9.19 -25.98
C VAL A 612 -60.27 9.28 -24.45
N LYS A 613 -61.01 8.42 -23.77
CA LYS A 613 -61.05 8.27 -22.32
C LYS A 613 -59.65 8.02 -21.76
N VAL A 614 -59.24 8.85 -20.77
CA VAL A 614 -58.07 8.64 -19.96
C VAL A 614 -58.36 7.58 -18.89
N SER A 615 -57.97 6.36 -19.14
CA SER A 615 -57.68 5.35 -18.16
C SER A 615 -56.63 4.44 -18.80
N ASP A 616 -55.51 4.24 -18.11
CA ASP A 616 -54.36 3.38 -18.47
C ASP A 616 -53.16 4.07 -19.17
N ALA A 617 -52.53 5.04 -18.48
CA ALA A 617 -51.23 5.54 -18.85
C ALA A 617 -50.36 5.89 -17.63
N VAL A 618 -50.16 4.93 -16.71
CA VAL A 618 -49.20 5.01 -15.58
C VAL A 618 -48.16 3.90 -15.64
N ALA A 619 -48.02 3.20 -16.75
CA ALA A 619 -47.06 2.10 -16.87
C ALA A 619 -46.20 2.13 -18.12
N SER A 620 -45.60 3.27 -18.50
CA SER A 620 -44.46 3.26 -19.47
C SER A 620 -43.92 4.67 -19.73
N SER A 621 -43.21 5.25 -18.80
CA SER A 621 -42.28 6.33 -19.08
C SER A 621 -41.02 6.22 -18.21
N GLY A 622 -40.37 5.08 -18.33
CA GLY A 622 -39.00 4.86 -17.86
C GLY A 622 -38.02 5.05 -19.01
N LEU A 623 -37.86 6.29 -19.49
CA LEU A 623 -36.75 6.68 -20.34
C LEU A 623 -35.97 7.76 -19.59
N GLY A 624 -35.21 7.31 -18.59
CA GLY A 624 -34.06 8.04 -18.11
C GLY A 624 -33.03 8.14 -19.24
N ALA A 625 -32.54 9.34 -19.49
CA ALA A 625 -31.40 9.52 -20.38
C ALA A 625 -30.20 8.77 -19.77
N HIS A 626 -30.03 7.53 -20.24
CA HIS A 626 -28.82 6.78 -19.95
C HIS A 626 -27.64 7.60 -20.46
N ARG A 627 -26.71 7.96 -19.58
CA ARG A 627 -25.33 8.15 -19.99
C ARG A 627 -24.99 6.92 -20.82
N ALA A 628 -24.51 7.12 -22.05
CA ALA A 628 -23.98 6.02 -22.85
C ALA A 628 -23.06 5.20 -21.95
N PRO A 629 -23.17 3.87 -21.94
CA PRO A 629 -22.28 3.05 -21.13
C PRO A 629 -20.87 3.52 -21.43
N ARG A 630 -20.11 3.87 -20.41
CA ARG A 630 -18.68 4.13 -20.58
C ARG A 630 -18.13 2.88 -21.25
N ASN A 631 -17.70 3.00 -22.51
CA ASN A 631 -17.16 1.91 -23.32
C ASN A 631 -15.88 1.38 -22.68
N VAL A 632 -15.99 0.64 -21.58
CA VAL A 632 -14.91 -0.07 -20.91
C VAL A 632 -14.81 -1.50 -21.46
N PHE A 633 -15.84 -1.95 -22.21
CA PHE A 633 -16.02 -3.35 -22.61
C PHE A 633 -16.12 -3.60 -24.13
N GLU A 634 -15.90 -2.58 -24.98
CA GLU A 634 -15.79 -2.80 -26.42
C GLU A 634 -14.31 -2.99 -26.82
N ALA A 635 -13.74 -4.14 -26.55
CA ALA A 635 -12.61 -4.72 -27.25
C ALA A 635 -12.52 -6.21 -26.87
N GLU A 636 -13.09 -7.02 -27.74
CA GLU A 636 -13.15 -8.44 -28.04
C GLU A 636 -14.55 -9.02 -28.00
#